data_6e383bc683a4218784c6547ef96880f0
#
_entry.id   6e383bc683a4218784c6547ef96880f0
#
_cell.length_a   1.000
_cell.length_b   1.000
_cell.length_c   1.000
_cell.angle_alpha   90.00
_cell.angle_beta   90.00
_cell.angle_gamma   90.00
#
_symmetry.space_group_name_H-M   'P 1'
#
loop_
_entity.id
_entity.type
_entity.pdbx_description
1 polymer ?
#
loop_
_entity_poly.entity_id
_entity_poly.type
_entity_poly.pdbx_seq_one_letter_code
_entity_poly.pdbx_strand_id
1 'polypeptide(L)'
;MNVFRRFPVSLLHLSIALIAVGGVISWLSAIKGEIVIDNNSWQNNITLDNTDSKKLPFGVKLYDFAIRNYPGSDAPMDYVAKIVFSNDSTKIIPAAMNSVATCGNYRFFIKSYNEADNTLTLAVGNDPWGIAVVYSGYVIALFAMIMFFFNRHTTFRVLIKQLRTAATVCMLLMSVCASAAEALPKHLPESTAQEFCRLNVLFNGRICPLSTVARNFTIRLTGDDHVNGLSAEQVFTGWIFYYSSWRDVPMINIKGDEVKQLLGVNDDKVSLSQFLNSYGDYRLASIMNDIRNGKNVEGSKGFIDADEKFHIFSMLYSGELLKIFPIKDVNNNIVWYSQGDKLPLETDNDKWLYVKRSLDYAGELAAKGNYAALEELSVKMRKYQYKEAAEVIPSDFRLSCELLLNRFFSTRLFAIMLCIIGLAAIIMTNSRYRKLIFFIACVALLYLSLMITLQWIIGGHIPLSNGYETLQFIGWTVLSFALFASSKYQPLLPFGIFLCGVAMLVAYLSERNPQITPLLPVLNSPLLSIHVALIMASYSLFALTMLNSVACLINRSSIAIKKAAIAGRVMIYPAVFLLAAGIIVGSIWANVSWGRYWGWDPKEVWALITMLIYSLPLHTTSLKLFKKPRFFHIFAIVAFLSVLITYFGVNYFSSGLHSYAG
;
A
#
# COMPACT_ATOMS: atom_id res chain seq x y z
N MET A 1 31.36 21.15 -30.80
CA MET A 1 31.31 20.05 -29.81
C MET A 1 30.75 20.47 -28.42
N ASN A 2 31.01 21.69 -27.94
CA ASN A 2 30.51 22.15 -26.64
C ASN A 2 28.99 22.44 -26.58
N VAL A 3 28.37 22.87 -27.69
CA VAL A 3 26.92 23.20 -27.74
C VAL A 3 26.07 21.94 -27.57
N PHE A 4 26.35 20.86 -28.32
CA PHE A 4 25.60 19.60 -28.21
C PHE A 4 25.71 18.91 -26.84
N ARG A 5 26.78 19.14 -26.11
CA ARG A 5 26.97 18.62 -24.75
C ARG A 5 26.09 19.37 -23.73
N ARG A 6 25.93 20.68 -23.92
CA ARG A 6 25.22 21.57 -22.98
C ARG A 6 23.72 21.65 -23.27
N PHE A 7 23.29 21.32 -24.48
CA PHE A 7 21.92 21.50 -24.92
C PHE A 7 20.86 20.81 -24.02
N PRO A 8 20.96 19.52 -23.64
CA PRO A 8 19.99 18.92 -22.75
C PRO A 8 19.95 19.58 -21.36
N VAL A 9 21.11 20.00 -20.86
CA VAL A 9 21.22 20.69 -19.57
C VAL A 9 20.58 22.07 -19.64
N SER A 10 20.81 22.81 -20.73
CA SER A 10 20.18 24.13 -20.94
C SER A 10 18.65 24.02 -21.06
N LEU A 11 18.15 22.99 -21.76
CA LEU A 11 16.71 22.71 -21.82
C LEU A 11 16.11 22.39 -20.45
N LEU A 12 16.84 21.65 -19.62
CA LEU A 12 16.39 21.33 -18.27
C LEU A 12 16.27 22.59 -17.40
N HIS A 13 17.25 23.52 -17.47
CA HIS A 13 17.17 24.78 -16.74
C HIS A 13 16.07 25.70 -17.29
N LEU A 14 15.87 25.72 -18.62
CA LEU A 14 14.77 26.44 -19.24
C LEU A 14 13.41 25.90 -18.77
N SER A 15 13.25 24.59 -18.68
CA SER A 15 12.01 23.98 -18.18
C SER A 15 11.70 24.36 -16.74
N ILE A 16 12.72 24.41 -15.86
CA ILE A 16 12.56 24.85 -14.47
C ILE A 16 12.12 26.32 -14.43
N ALA A 17 12.73 27.16 -15.26
CA ALA A 17 12.33 28.58 -15.36
C ALA A 17 10.88 28.74 -15.84
N LEU A 18 10.46 27.95 -16.84
CA LEU A 18 9.06 27.96 -17.33
C LEU A 18 8.08 27.49 -16.27
N ILE A 19 8.40 26.43 -15.51
CA ILE A 19 7.56 25.95 -14.41
C ILE A 19 7.41 27.05 -13.35
N ALA A 20 8.51 27.72 -12.97
CA ALA A 20 8.47 28.82 -12.01
C ALA A 20 7.63 30.01 -12.53
N VAL A 21 7.82 30.42 -13.78
CA VAL A 21 7.04 31.52 -14.43
C VAL A 21 5.56 31.14 -14.49
N GLY A 22 5.23 29.91 -14.91
CA GLY A 22 3.85 29.44 -14.92
C GLY A 22 3.22 29.42 -13.53
N GLY A 23 3.99 29.04 -12.49
CA GLY A 23 3.56 29.12 -11.09
C GLY A 23 3.23 30.56 -10.65
N VAL A 24 4.03 31.53 -11.04
CA VAL A 24 3.76 32.96 -10.78
C VAL A 24 2.51 33.44 -11.55
N ILE A 25 2.34 33.04 -12.80
CA ILE A 25 1.14 33.33 -13.58
C ILE A 25 -0.11 32.76 -12.89
N SER A 26 -0.07 31.50 -12.48
CA SER A 26 -1.19 30.88 -11.72
C SER A 26 -1.48 31.64 -10.43
N TRP A 27 -0.44 32.02 -9.68
CA TRP A 27 -0.63 32.77 -8.42
C TRP A 27 -1.31 34.12 -8.64
N LEU A 28 -1.00 34.79 -9.73
CA LEU A 28 -1.55 36.11 -10.06
C LEU A 28 -2.94 36.07 -10.73
N SER A 29 -3.23 35.03 -11.53
CA SER A 29 -4.40 35.00 -12.43
C SER A 29 -5.41 33.89 -12.16
N ALA A 30 -5.06 32.87 -11.40
CA ALA A 30 -5.96 31.74 -11.14
C ALA A 30 -7.13 32.16 -10.24
N ILE A 31 -8.34 31.74 -10.61
CA ILE A 31 -9.53 31.85 -9.79
C ILE A 31 -9.73 30.49 -9.13
N LYS A 32 -9.83 30.47 -7.80
CA LYS A 32 -10.10 29.26 -7.01
C LYS A 32 -11.21 29.56 -6.02
N GLY A 33 -12.12 28.60 -5.84
CA GLY A 33 -13.21 28.74 -4.91
C GLY A 33 -14.06 27.48 -4.87
N GLU A 34 -15.19 27.57 -4.19
CA GLU A 34 -16.11 26.47 -4.00
C GLU A 34 -17.53 26.89 -4.37
N ILE A 35 -18.32 25.95 -4.85
CA ILE A 35 -19.74 26.12 -5.11
C ILE A 35 -20.50 24.93 -4.54
N VAL A 36 -21.59 25.24 -3.82
CA VAL A 36 -22.53 24.23 -3.35
C VAL A 36 -23.69 24.18 -4.33
N ILE A 37 -23.97 23.01 -4.88
CA ILE A 37 -25.04 22.79 -5.86
C ILE A 37 -26.02 21.74 -5.35
N ASP A 38 -27.27 21.89 -5.75
CA ASP A 38 -28.37 20.97 -5.50
C ASP A 38 -29.10 20.59 -6.79
N ASN A 39 -30.11 19.73 -6.68
CA ASN A 39 -30.92 19.31 -7.82
C ASN A 39 -32.15 20.23 -8.05
N ASN A 40 -32.35 21.26 -7.25
CA ASN A 40 -33.53 22.13 -7.31
C ASN A 40 -33.27 23.44 -8.04
N SER A 41 -32.09 24.05 -7.80
CA SER A 41 -31.80 25.43 -8.22
C SER A 41 -30.50 25.56 -9.04
N TRP A 42 -30.46 26.60 -9.88
CA TRP A 42 -29.26 27.01 -10.58
C TRP A 42 -28.38 27.85 -9.68
N GLN A 43 -27.17 27.40 -9.40
CA GLN A 43 -26.19 28.14 -8.60
C GLN A 43 -25.15 28.79 -9.54
N ASN A 44 -24.79 30.02 -9.30
CA ASN A 44 -23.76 30.73 -10.07
C ASN A 44 -22.79 31.54 -9.21
N ASN A 45 -22.92 31.48 -7.88
CA ASN A 45 -22.00 32.14 -6.96
C ASN A 45 -20.96 31.16 -6.46
N ILE A 46 -19.69 31.46 -6.67
CA ILE A 46 -18.56 30.75 -6.07
C ILE A 46 -18.04 31.53 -4.86
N THR A 47 -17.76 30.85 -3.77
CA THR A 47 -17.06 31.41 -2.62
C THR A 47 -15.57 31.23 -2.86
N LEU A 48 -14.81 32.33 -2.91
CA LEU A 48 -13.36 32.28 -3.08
C LEU A 48 -12.68 31.89 -1.76
N ASP A 49 -11.43 31.43 -1.84
CA ASP A 49 -10.62 31.05 -0.68
C ASP A 49 -10.50 32.18 0.38
N ASN A 50 -10.72 33.45 0.00
CA ASN A 50 -10.68 34.64 0.87
C ASN A 50 -12.06 35.10 1.37
N THR A 51 -13.08 34.24 1.35
CA THR A 51 -14.47 34.56 1.74
C THR A 51 -15.23 35.51 0.82
N ASP A 52 -14.59 36.06 -0.20
CA ASP A 52 -15.27 36.86 -1.23
C ASP A 52 -16.13 35.97 -2.14
N SER A 53 -17.22 36.52 -2.67
CA SER A 53 -18.05 35.82 -3.64
C SER A 53 -17.83 36.36 -5.06
N LYS A 54 -17.76 35.46 -6.04
CA LYS A 54 -17.66 35.77 -7.46
C LYS A 54 -18.75 35.06 -8.25
N LYS A 55 -19.38 35.77 -9.20
CA LYS A 55 -20.38 35.16 -10.08
C LYS A 55 -19.71 34.46 -11.26
N LEU A 56 -20.15 33.21 -11.52
CA LEU A 56 -19.86 32.50 -12.76
C LEU A 56 -20.70 33.09 -13.92
N PRO A 57 -20.20 33.07 -15.17
CA PRO A 57 -20.97 33.52 -16.34
C PRO A 57 -22.10 32.55 -16.75
N PHE A 58 -22.29 31.46 -16.03
CA PHE A 58 -23.32 30.44 -16.24
C PHE A 58 -23.76 29.87 -14.88
N GLY A 59 -24.93 29.25 -14.87
CA GLY A 59 -25.43 28.49 -13.72
C GLY A 59 -24.94 27.05 -13.77
N VAL A 60 -24.77 26.46 -12.60
CA VAL A 60 -24.39 25.06 -12.38
C VAL A 60 -25.49 24.39 -11.56
N LYS A 61 -25.89 23.19 -11.92
CA LYS A 61 -26.92 22.43 -11.24
C LYS A 61 -26.53 20.96 -11.15
N LEU A 62 -26.83 20.33 -10.02
CA LEU A 62 -26.71 18.88 -9.86
C LEU A 62 -27.87 18.20 -10.58
N TYR A 63 -27.59 17.26 -11.47
CA TYR A 63 -28.61 16.41 -12.07
C TYR A 63 -28.83 15.12 -11.27
N ASP A 64 -27.72 14.45 -10.90
CA ASP A 64 -27.75 13.18 -10.20
C ASP A 64 -26.40 12.96 -9.50
N PHE A 65 -26.39 12.22 -8.39
CA PHE A 65 -25.20 11.78 -7.69
C PHE A 65 -25.31 10.31 -7.33
N ALA A 66 -24.29 9.54 -7.63
CA ALA A 66 -24.27 8.11 -7.36
C ALA A 66 -22.92 7.68 -6.79
N ILE A 67 -22.96 6.84 -5.75
CA ILE A 67 -21.80 6.10 -5.25
C ILE A 67 -21.76 4.78 -6.01
N ARG A 68 -20.67 4.53 -6.72
CA ARG A 68 -20.40 3.24 -7.36
C ARG A 68 -19.59 2.39 -6.42
N ASN A 69 -20.12 1.25 -6.02
CA ASN A 69 -19.45 0.32 -5.13
C ASN A 69 -18.69 -0.76 -5.90
N TYR A 70 -17.71 -1.38 -5.26
CA TYR A 70 -17.08 -2.59 -5.79
C TYR A 70 -18.11 -3.72 -5.87
N PRO A 71 -18.05 -4.59 -6.90
CA PRO A 71 -19.03 -5.66 -7.11
C PRO A 71 -19.21 -6.55 -5.87
N GLY A 72 -20.45 -6.68 -5.39
CA GLY A 72 -20.80 -7.49 -4.23
C GLY A 72 -20.36 -6.93 -2.88
N SER A 73 -20.08 -5.63 -2.79
CA SER A 73 -19.54 -4.96 -1.60
C SER A 73 -20.15 -3.57 -1.45
N ASP A 74 -20.18 -3.07 -0.22
CA ASP A 74 -20.55 -1.68 0.10
C ASP A 74 -19.34 -0.72 0.01
N ALA A 75 -18.14 -1.21 -0.30
CA ALA A 75 -16.94 -0.39 -0.44
C ALA A 75 -17.03 0.51 -1.68
N PRO A 76 -16.86 1.84 -1.53
CA PRO A 76 -16.97 2.78 -2.65
C PRO A 76 -15.79 2.63 -3.61
N MET A 77 -16.09 2.41 -4.89
CA MET A 77 -15.14 2.37 -6.00
C MET A 77 -14.96 3.75 -6.63
N ASP A 78 -16.04 4.56 -6.71
CA ASP A 78 -16.02 5.90 -7.27
C ASP A 78 -17.23 6.71 -6.82
N TYR A 79 -17.08 8.03 -6.79
CA TYR A 79 -18.15 9.01 -6.58
C TYR A 79 -18.41 9.72 -7.90
N VAL A 80 -19.62 9.62 -8.43
CA VAL A 80 -19.97 10.16 -9.74
C VAL A 80 -21.12 11.15 -9.61
N ALA A 81 -20.83 12.41 -9.92
CA ALA A 81 -21.84 13.46 -10.05
C ALA A 81 -22.14 13.71 -11.53
N LYS A 82 -23.41 13.84 -11.87
CA LYS A 82 -23.87 14.33 -13.17
C LYS A 82 -24.25 15.81 -13.02
N ILE A 83 -23.56 16.66 -13.75
CA ILE A 83 -23.66 18.12 -13.64
C ILE A 83 -24.20 18.68 -14.95
N VAL A 84 -25.07 19.68 -14.85
CA VAL A 84 -25.60 20.42 -16.00
C VAL A 84 -25.22 21.88 -15.87
N PHE A 85 -24.86 22.50 -16.99
CA PHE A 85 -24.52 23.93 -17.09
C PHE A 85 -25.59 24.67 -17.84
N SER A 86 -25.95 25.89 -17.41
CA SER A 86 -27.02 26.68 -18.03
C SER A 86 -26.73 27.09 -19.48
N ASN A 87 -25.46 27.09 -19.90
CA ASN A 87 -25.06 27.41 -21.30
C ASN A 87 -25.48 26.30 -22.28
N ASP A 88 -25.60 25.07 -21.82
CA ASP A 88 -26.08 23.90 -22.59
C ASP A 88 -26.78 22.93 -21.63
N SER A 89 -28.03 23.24 -21.34
CA SER A 89 -28.85 22.46 -20.40
C SER A 89 -29.22 21.05 -20.91
N THR A 90 -28.95 20.75 -22.18
CA THR A 90 -29.19 19.41 -22.75
C THR A 90 -28.03 18.46 -22.51
N LYS A 91 -26.85 18.98 -22.19
CA LYS A 91 -25.64 18.18 -22.00
C LYS A 91 -25.36 17.90 -20.52
N ILE A 92 -25.48 16.64 -20.17
CA ILE A 92 -25.09 16.13 -18.84
C ILE A 92 -23.59 15.80 -18.86
N ILE A 93 -22.81 16.43 -17.99
CA ILE A 93 -21.37 16.23 -17.91
C ILE A 93 -21.06 15.46 -16.61
N PRO A 94 -20.45 14.27 -16.70
CA PRO A 94 -20.05 13.52 -15.51
C PRO A 94 -18.79 14.14 -14.87
N ALA A 95 -18.80 14.26 -13.55
CA ALA A 95 -17.63 14.50 -12.72
C ALA A 95 -17.40 13.30 -11.81
N ALA A 96 -16.16 12.85 -11.63
CA ALA A 96 -15.78 11.78 -10.73
C ALA A 96 -14.46 12.12 -10.03
N MET A 97 -14.01 11.32 -9.05
CA MET A 97 -12.83 11.64 -8.24
C MET A 97 -11.56 11.90 -9.06
N ASN A 98 -11.39 11.22 -10.20
CA ASN A 98 -10.26 11.41 -11.12
C ASN A 98 -10.71 11.90 -12.51
N SER A 99 -11.90 12.49 -12.62
CA SER A 99 -12.48 13.00 -13.88
C SER A 99 -13.16 14.35 -13.65
N VAL A 100 -12.66 15.36 -14.33
CA VAL A 100 -13.04 16.76 -14.15
C VAL A 100 -14.20 17.14 -15.06
N ALA A 101 -15.27 17.74 -14.53
CA ALA A 101 -16.25 18.41 -15.36
C ALA A 101 -15.72 19.80 -15.77
N THR A 102 -15.90 20.16 -17.04
CA THR A 102 -15.40 21.43 -17.58
C THR A 102 -16.50 22.20 -18.28
N CYS A 103 -16.52 23.53 -18.07
CA CYS A 103 -17.36 24.45 -18.81
C CYS A 103 -16.55 25.71 -19.17
N GLY A 104 -16.20 25.88 -20.44
CA GLY A 104 -15.23 26.86 -20.88
C GLY A 104 -13.87 26.64 -20.23
N ASN A 105 -13.32 27.64 -19.57
CA ASN A 105 -12.06 27.55 -18.84
C ASN A 105 -12.23 27.14 -17.36
N TYR A 106 -13.47 26.95 -16.91
CA TYR A 106 -13.77 26.55 -15.55
C TYR A 106 -13.76 25.01 -15.41
N ARG A 107 -13.20 24.54 -14.32
CA ARG A 107 -13.01 23.12 -13.98
C ARG A 107 -13.64 22.85 -12.63
N PHE A 108 -14.43 21.79 -12.52
CA PHE A 108 -15.23 21.44 -11.35
C PHE A 108 -14.79 20.07 -10.82
N PHE A 109 -14.47 20.01 -9.54
CA PHE A 109 -13.97 18.83 -8.85
C PHE A 109 -14.88 18.50 -7.68
N ILE A 110 -15.18 17.23 -7.45
CA ILE A 110 -15.97 16.78 -6.30
C ILE A 110 -15.14 17.00 -5.03
N LYS A 111 -15.68 17.76 -4.07
CA LYS A 111 -15.06 17.97 -2.76
C LYS A 111 -15.75 17.17 -1.67
N SER A 112 -17.06 17.30 -1.53
CA SER A 112 -17.88 16.58 -0.54
C SER A 112 -19.33 16.51 -1.00
N TYR A 113 -20.05 15.50 -0.50
CA TYR A 113 -21.48 15.33 -0.69
C TYR A 113 -22.15 15.19 0.66
N ASN A 114 -23.25 15.91 0.85
CA ASN A 114 -24.10 15.83 2.05
C ASN A 114 -25.40 15.12 1.66
N GLU A 115 -25.57 13.88 2.16
CA GLU A 115 -26.76 13.08 1.90
C GLU A 115 -28.03 13.67 2.53
N ALA A 116 -27.91 14.32 3.70
CA ALA A 116 -29.07 14.85 4.43
C ALA A 116 -29.77 15.96 3.63
N ASP A 117 -29.00 16.83 2.97
CA ASP A 117 -29.51 17.99 2.23
C ASP A 117 -29.50 17.75 0.71
N ASN A 118 -29.01 16.60 0.25
CA ASN A 118 -28.77 16.27 -1.16
C ASN A 118 -27.99 17.36 -1.88
N THR A 119 -26.92 17.87 -1.25
CA THR A 119 -26.08 18.92 -1.76
C THR A 119 -24.67 18.43 -2.06
N LEU A 120 -24.10 18.89 -3.16
CA LEU A 120 -22.75 18.59 -3.61
C LEU A 120 -21.89 19.84 -3.55
N THR A 121 -20.79 19.78 -2.82
CA THR A 121 -19.77 20.83 -2.84
C THR A 121 -18.73 20.51 -3.91
N LEU A 122 -18.55 21.43 -4.84
CA LEU A 122 -17.54 21.36 -5.90
C LEU A 122 -16.46 22.40 -5.66
N ALA A 123 -15.21 22.00 -5.74
CA ALA A 123 -14.10 22.93 -5.91
C ALA A 123 -14.08 23.42 -7.36
N VAL A 124 -13.91 24.73 -7.54
CA VAL A 124 -13.93 25.40 -8.85
C VAL A 124 -12.58 26.03 -9.11
N GLY A 125 -11.98 25.74 -10.27
CA GLY A 125 -10.71 26.30 -10.69
C GLY A 125 -10.80 26.89 -12.10
N ASN A 126 -10.15 28.04 -12.32
CA ASN A 126 -9.95 28.63 -13.66
C ASN A 126 -8.53 29.16 -13.73
N ASP A 127 -7.65 28.44 -14.42
CA ASP A 127 -6.23 28.79 -14.61
C ASP A 127 -5.73 28.32 -15.99
N PRO A 128 -6.24 28.91 -17.09
CA PRO A 128 -5.88 28.45 -18.42
C PRO A 128 -4.43 28.77 -18.79
N TRP A 129 -3.90 29.90 -18.34
CA TRP A 129 -2.58 30.40 -18.74
C TRP A 129 -1.46 29.75 -17.90
N GLY A 130 -1.63 29.73 -16.59
CA GLY A 130 -0.63 29.16 -15.70
C GLY A 130 -0.41 27.67 -15.96
N ILE A 131 -1.50 26.90 -16.07
CA ILE A 131 -1.43 25.45 -16.38
C ILE A 131 -0.75 25.21 -17.73
N ALA A 132 -1.06 25.99 -18.76
CA ALA A 132 -0.45 25.83 -20.09
C ALA A 132 1.07 26.03 -20.05
N VAL A 133 1.55 27.06 -19.34
CA VAL A 133 2.98 27.37 -19.23
C VAL A 133 3.69 26.30 -18.38
N VAL A 134 3.11 25.89 -17.24
CA VAL A 134 3.67 24.84 -16.38
C VAL A 134 3.76 23.52 -17.13
N TYR A 135 2.72 23.11 -17.85
CA TYR A 135 2.73 21.85 -18.61
C TYR A 135 3.72 21.89 -19.77
N SER A 136 3.89 23.02 -20.42
CA SER A 136 4.97 23.22 -21.42
C SER A 136 6.34 22.98 -20.77
N GLY A 137 6.55 23.51 -19.57
CA GLY A 137 7.76 23.26 -18.78
C GLY A 137 7.94 21.78 -18.46
N TYR A 138 6.88 21.05 -18.08
CA TYR A 138 6.93 19.61 -17.81
C TYR A 138 7.31 18.78 -19.04
N VAL A 139 6.73 19.06 -20.19
CA VAL A 139 7.06 18.38 -21.45
C VAL A 139 8.53 18.59 -21.82
N ILE A 140 9.02 19.84 -21.72
CA ILE A 140 10.42 20.17 -22.00
C ILE A 140 11.35 19.48 -20.99
N ALA A 141 10.98 19.42 -19.69
CA ALA A 141 11.76 18.73 -18.67
C ALA A 141 11.91 17.24 -18.97
N LEU A 142 10.80 16.54 -19.21
CA LEU A 142 10.80 15.10 -19.53
C LEU A 142 11.61 14.82 -20.81
N PHE A 143 11.43 15.62 -21.85
CA PHE A 143 12.20 15.52 -23.09
C PHE A 143 13.71 15.73 -22.84
N ALA A 144 14.08 16.76 -22.06
CA ALA A 144 15.48 17.05 -21.73
C ALA A 144 16.12 15.93 -20.90
N MET A 145 15.37 15.30 -19.97
CA MET A 145 15.84 14.15 -19.19
C MET A 145 16.12 12.93 -20.08
N ILE A 146 15.21 12.60 -20.99
CA ILE A 146 15.40 11.51 -21.97
C ILE A 146 16.62 11.81 -22.83
N MET A 147 16.68 13.01 -23.41
CA MET A 147 17.80 13.43 -24.26
C MET A 147 19.15 13.38 -23.52
N PHE A 148 19.17 13.69 -22.22
CA PHE A 148 20.39 13.64 -21.41
C PHE A 148 20.98 12.21 -21.34
N PHE A 149 20.17 11.18 -21.21
CA PHE A 149 20.65 9.78 -21.16
C PHE A 149 21.09 9.25 -22.52
N PHE A 150 20.47 9.69 -23.60
CA PHE A 150 20.83 9.25 -24.96
C PHE A 150 22.03 9.99 -25.53
N ASN A 151 22.34 11.20 -25.08
CA ASN A 151 23.46 11.99 -25.58
C ASN A 151 24.80 11.41 -25.10
N ARG A 152 25.63 10.99 -26.07
CA ARG A 152 26.94 10.33 -25.86
C ARG A 152 27.98 11.19 -25.14
N HIS A 153 27.81 12.51 -25.13
CA HIS A 153 28.75 13.48 -24.58
C HIS A 153 28.44 13.92 -23.14
N THR A 154 27.39 13.38 -22.52
CA THR A 154 27.01 13.75 -21.14
C THR A 154 27.99 13.16 -20.10
N THR A 155 28.08 13.84 -18.97
CA THR A 155 28.92 13.39 -17.84
C THR A 155 28.54 11.98 -17.38
N PHE A 156 27.26 11.64 -17.42
CA PHE A 156 26.74 10.30 -17.09
C PHE A 156 27.36 9.19 -17.96
N ARG A 157 27.40 9.38 -19.29
CA ARG A 157 27.99 8.39 -20.22
C ARG A 157 29.51 8.26 -20.04
N VAL A 158 30.18 9.35 -19.71
CA VAL A 158 31.63 9.33 -19.41
C VAL A 158 31.92 8.51 -18.15
N LEU A 159 31.12 8.70 -17.08
CA LEU A 159 31.28 7.96 -15.82
C LEU A 159 31.02 6.45 -16.00
N ILE A 160 30.02 6.06 -16.81
CA ILE A 160 29.74 4.64 -17.11
C ILE A 160 30.92 3.93 -17.78
N LYS A 161 31.67 4.60 -18.67
CA LYS A 161 32.85 4.01 -19.31
C LYS A 161 33.97 3.69 -18.34
N GLN A 162 34.04 4.40 -17.20
CA GLN A 162 35.10 4.22 -16.20
C GLN A 162 34.86 3.03 -15.25
N LEU A 163 33.67 2.38 -15.27
CA LEU A 163 33.27 1.35 -14.32
C LEU A 163 33.51 -0.11 -14.76
N ARG A 164 34.02 -0.41 -15.96
CA ARG A 164 34.10 -1.79 -16.48
C ARG A 164 35.20 -2.66 -15.88
N THR A 165 34.88 -3.85 -15.30
CA THR A 165 35.54 -5.19 -15.44
C THR A 165 34.90 -6.29 -14.55
N ALA A 166 34.72 -7.43 -15.12
CA ALA A 166 34.58 -8.92 -14.92
C ALA A 166 34.16 -9.61 -13.58
N ALA A 167 33.41 -10.73 -13.73
CA ALA A 167 32.79 -11.56 -12.67
C ALA A 167 33.03 -13.09 -12.84
N THR A 168 32.91 -13.87 -11.75
CA THR A 168 32.75 -15.34 -11.72
C THR A 168 32.10 -15.91 -10.44
N VAL A 169 31.48 -17.11 -10.48
CA VAL A 169 30.39 -17.70 -9.62
C VAL A 169 30.79 -18.89 -8.71
N CYS A 170 30.08 -19.20 -7.60
CA CYS A 170 29.72 -20.55 -7.06
C CYS A 170 28.75 -20.58 -5.84
N MET A 171 28.03 -21.73 -5.63
CA MET A 171 26.90 -21.99 -4.72
C MET A 171 27.20 -22.75 -3.42
N LEU A 172 26.28 -22.68 -2.41
CA LEU A 172 26.08 -23.67 -1.35
C LEU A 172 24.71 -23.59 -0.60
N LEU A 173 24.25 -24.73 -0.06
CA LEU A 173 22.92 -25.05 0.50
C LEU A 173 22.87 -25.01 2.05
N MET A 174 21.67 -24.83 2.65
CA MET A 174 21.40 -24.92 4.10
C MET A 174 20.17 -25.78 4.45
N SER A 175 20.18 -26.38 5.65
CA SER A 175 19.17 -27.29 6.21
C SER A 175 18.44 -26.73 7.44
N VAL A 176 17.25 -27.26 7.76
CA VAL A 176 16.29 -26.79 8.79
C VAL A 176 16.10 -27.83 9.89
N CYS A 177 15.86 -27.39 11.14
CA CYS A 177 15.60 -28.21 12.32
C CYS A 177 14.14 -28.08 12.81
N ALA A 178 13.60 -29.17 13.40
CA ALA A 178 12.24 -29.29 13.94
C ALA A 178 12.20 -29.35 15.48
N SER A 179 11.07 -28.95 16.09
CA SER A 179 10.82 -28.88 17.53
C SER A 179 9.65 -29.76 17.98
N ALA A 180 9.56 -30.07 19.29
CA ALA A 180 8.69 -31.08 19.92
C ALA A 180 7.27 -30.55 20.23
N ALA A 181 6.26 -31.44 20.35
CA ALA A 181 4.84 -31.17 20.41
C ALA A 181 4.22 -31.28 21.81
N GLU A 182 3.36 -30.30 22.17
CA GLU A 182 2.38 -30.35 23.28
C GLU A 182 1.04 -30.93 22.80
N ALA A 183 0.16 -31.35 23.76
CA ALA A 183 -1.16 -31.87 23.42
C ALA A 183 -2.05 -30.80 22.75
N LEU A 184 -2.50 -31.09 21.53
CA LEU A 184 -3.25 -30.17 20.71
C LEU A 184 -4.73 -30.08 21.09
N PRO A 185 -5.38 -28.91 21.06
CA PRO A 185 -6.83 -28.77 21.19
C PRO A 185 -7.57 -29.46 20.03
N LYS A 186 -8.86 -29.75 20.20
CA LYS A 186 -9.66 -30.36 19.13
C LYS A 186 -9.66 -29.47 17.88
N HIS A 187 -9.40 -30.10 16.74
CA HIS A 187 -9.32 -29.42 15.44
C HIS A 187 -9.81 -30.35 14.32
N LEU A 188 -10.14 -29.78 13.18
CA LEU A 188 -10.44 -30.55 11.98
C LEU A 188 -9.15 -31.12 11.38
N PRO A 189 -9.23 -32.27 10.66
CA PRO A 189 -8.15 -32.70 9.77
C PRO A 189 -7.78 -31.58 8.79
N GLU A 190 -6.51 -31.52 8.42
CA GLU A 190 -6.01 -30.42 7.56
C GLU A 190 -6.76 -30.33 6.23
N SER A 191 -7.05 -31.48 5.56
CA SER A 191 -7.80 -31.51 4.30
C SER A 191 -9.21 -30.93 4.45
N THR A 192 -9.91 -31.32 5.53
CA THR A 192 -11.28 -30.87 5.81
C THR A 192 -11.32 -29.37 6.14
N ALA A 193 -10.37 -28.88 6.95
CA ALA A 193 -10.22 -27.46 7.26
C ALA A 193 -9.93 -26.64 5.99
N GLN A 194 -9.03 -27.12 5.14
CA GLN A 194 -8.70 -26.47 3.86
C GLN A 194 -9.92 -26.44 2.91
N GLU A 195 -10.69 -27.54 2.80
CA GLU A 195 -11.88 -27.56 1.91
C GLU A 195 -12.97 -26.62 2.43
N PHE A 196 -13.23 -26.57 3.75
CA PHE A 196 -14.16 -25.60 4.32
C PHE A 196 -13.69 -24.16 4.08
N CYS A 197 -12.39 -23.86 4.25
CA CYS A 197 -11.81 -22.55 4.05
C CYS A 197 -11.68 -22.13 2.57
N ARG A 198 -12.12 -22.95 1.61
CA ARG A 198 -12.32 -22.57 0.20
C ARG A 198 -13.64 -21.83 -0.05
N LEU A 199 -14.54 -21.76 0.92
CA LEU A 199 -15.73 -20.92 0.82
C LEU A 199 -15.35 -19.47 0.56
N ASN A 200 -16.14 -18.76 -0.24
CA ASN A 200 -15.97 -17.33 -0.45
C ASN A 200 -16.65 -16.54 0.67
N VAL A 201 -16.03 -15.45 1.08
CA VAL A 201 -16.52 -14.57 2.13
C VAL A 201 -16.34 -13.11 1.71
N LEU A 202 -17.31 -12.27 2.05
CA LEU A 202 -17.14 -10.82 1.95
C LEU A 202 -16.36 -10.32 3.17
N PHE A 203 -15.14 -9.85 2.93
CA PHE A 203 -14.26 -9.37 3.99
C PHE A 203 -13.48 -8.13 3.53
N ASN A 204 -13.43 -7.09 4.36
CA ASN A 204 -12.76 -5.83 4.07
C ASN A 204 -13.12 -5.24 2.68
N GLY A 205 -14.40 -5.27 2.32
CA GLY A 205 -14.91 -4.69 1.08
C GLY A 205 -14.61 -5.50 -0.19
N ARG A 206 -14.13 -6.75 -0.09
CA ARG A 206 -13.92 -7.66 -1.23
C ARG A 206 -14.31 -9.09 -0.93
N ILE A 207 -14.58 -9.84 -1.99
CA ILE A 207 -14.82 -11.29 -1.89
C ILE A 207 -13.48 -12.00 -1.99
N CYS A 208 -13.19 -12.86 -1.01
CA CYS A 208 -11.94 -13.62 -0.91
C CYS A 208 -12.20 -15.04 -0.36
N PRO A 209 -11.25 -15.99 -0.47
CA PRO A 209 -11.36 -17.28 0.20
C PRO A 209 -11.38 -17.13 1.72
N LEU A 210 -12.15 -17.94 2.42
CA LEU A 210 -12.20 -17.95 3.88
C LEU A 210 -10.83 -18.26 4.51
N SER A 211 -9.93 -18.94 3.79
CA SER A 211 -8.54 -19.16 4.24
C SER A 211 -7.76 -17.87 4.44
N THR A 212 -8.07 -16.81 3.66
CA THR A 212 -7.47 -15.47 3.86
C THR A 212 -7.93 -14.87 5.18
N VAL A 213 -9.20 -15.03 5.53
CA VAL A 213 -9.77 -14.58 6.81
C VAL A 213 -9.20 -15.40 7.96
N ALA A 214 -9.11 -16.73 7.80
CA ALA A 214 -8.51 -17.62 8.77
C ALA A 214 -7.07 -17.22 9.10
N ARG A 215 -6.23 -17.02 8.09
CA ARG A 215 -4.86 -16.55 8.27
C ARG A 215 -4.78 -15.17 8.92
N ASN A 216 -5.64 -14.25 8.49
CA ASN A 216 -5.70 -12.89 9.03
C ASN A 216 -5.97 -12.89 10.53
N PHE A 217 -7.04 -13.55 10.96
CA PHE A 217 -7.41 -13.58 12.37
C PHE A 217 -6.44 -14.40 13.21
N THR A 218 -5.89 -15.49 12.68
CA THR A 218 -4.86 -16.25 13.41
C THR A 218 -3.66 -15.34 13.70
N ILE A 219 -3.11 -14.64 12.71
CA ILE A 219 -1.99 -13.70 12.92
C ILE A 219 -2.40 -12.54 13.86
N ARG A 220 -3.60 -12.00 13.72
CA ARG A 220 -4.08 -10.87 14.52
C ARG A 220 -4.20 -11.23 16.00
N LEU A 221 -4.69 -12.43 16.29
CA LEU A 221 -4.94 -12.90 17.66
C LEU A 221 -3.68 -13.47 18.29
N THR A 222 -2.94 -14.31 17.58
CA THR A 222 -1.84 -15.10 18.15
C THR A 222 -0.45 -14.52 17.88
N GLY A 223 -0.34 -13.66 16.87
CA GLY A 223 0.92 -13.07 16.39
C GLY A 223 1.67 -13.92 15.38
N ASP A 224 1.17 -15.14 15.04
CA ASP A 224 1.77 -16.07 14.08
C ASP A 224 0.69 -16.70 13.19
N ASP A 225 1.06 -17.26 12.03
CA ASP A 225 0.14 -17.92 11.11
C ASP A 225 -0.05 -19.44 11.42
N HIS A 226 0.62 -19.93 12.45
CA HIS A 226 0.50 -21.29 12.99
C HIS A 226 0.40 -21.23 14.52
N VAL A 227 -0.37 -22.14 15.11
CA VAL A 227 -0.47 -22.29 16.55
C VAL A 227 -0.20 -23.76 16.91
N ASN A 228 0.83 -24.02 17.69
CA ASN A 228 1.23 -25.36 18.13
C ASN A 228 1.36 -26.37 16.97
N GLY A 229 1.80 -25.92 15.79
CA GLY A 229 1.94 -26.74 14.59
C GLY A 229 0.67 -26.93 13.76
N LEU A 230 -0.47 -26.35 14.18
CA LEU A 230 -1.72 -26.33 13.40
C LEU A 230 -1.71 -25.17 12.41
N SER A 231 -2.22 -25.42 11.21
CA SER A 231 -2.39 -24.37 10.18
C SER A 231 -3.45 -23.35 10.59
N ALA A 232 -3.42 -22.16 9.97
CA ALA A 232 -4.41 -21.12 10.23
C ALA A 232 -5.85 -21.59 9.98
N GLU A 233 -6.06 -22.43 8.97
CA GLU A 233 -7.36 -23.02 8.67
C GLU A 233 -7.83 -23.98 9.78
N GLN A 234 -6.93 -24.80 10.33
CA GLN A 234 -7.26 -25.70 11.44
C GLN A 234 -7.56 -24.92 12.72
N VAL A 235 -6.78 -23.87 13.01
CA VAL A 235 -6.98 -22.99 14.16
C VAL A 235 -8.33 -22.28 14.06
N PHE A 236 -8.60 -21.65 12.93
CA PHE A 236 -9.80 -20.87 12.69
C PHE A 236 -11.07 -21.73 12.71
N THR A 237 -11.07 -22.89 12.04
CA THR A 237 -12.18 -23.83 12.09
C THR A 237 -12.32 -24.47 13.48
N GLY A 238 -11.23 -24.60 14.24
CA GLY A 238 -11.24 -24.97 15.64
C GLY A 238 -12.02 -23.97 16.50
N TRP A 239 -11.86 -22.69 16.27
CA TRP A 239 -12.62 -21.64 16.98
C TRP A 239 -14.11 -21.67 16.64
N ILE A 240 -14.46 -21.99 15.38
CA ILE A 240 -15.85 -22.06 14.95
C ILE A 240 -16.56 -23.30 15.50
N PHE A 241 -15.94 -24.49 15.35
CA PHE A 241 -16.61 -25.77 15.61
C PHE A 241 -16.31 -26.39 16.97
N TYR A 242 -15.20 -26.01 17.63
CA TYR A 242 -14.74 -26.59 18.89
C TYR A 242 -14.47 -25.52 19.95
N TYR A 243 -15.30 -24.49 20.01
CA TYR A 243 -15.15 -23.34 20.91
C TYR A 243 -14.79 -23.72 22.35
N SER A 244 -15.49 -24.72 22.94
CA SER A 244 -15.24 -25.17 24.31
C SER A 244 -13.82 -25.72 24.54
N SER A 245 -13.17 -26.27 23.50
CA SER A 245 -11.79 -26.78 23.57
C SER A 245 -10.75 -25.67 23.36
N TRP A 246 -11.14 -24.54 22.76
CA TRP A 246 -10.23 -23.45 22.43
C TRP A 246 -10.32 -22.25 23.39
N ARG A 247 -11.46 -22.07 24.08
CA ARG A 247 -11.69 -20.92 24.96
C ARG A 247 -10.69 -20.77 26.10
N ASP A 248 -10.12 -21.90 26.56
CA ASP A 248 -9.19 -21.94 27.69
C ASP A 248 -7.73 -22.06 27.23
N VAL A 249 -7.46 -22.13 25.91
CA VAL A 249 -6.11 -22.20 25.35
C VAL A 249 -5.45 -20.81 25.39
N PRO A 250 -4.27 -20.65 26.00
CA PRO A 250 -3.56 -19.36 26.06
C PRO A 250 -2.88 -19.07 24.72
N MET A 251 -3.59 -18.41 23.79
CA MET A 251 -3.11 -18.15 22.43
C MET A 251 -3.20 -16.68 22.03
N ILE A 252 -4.04 -15.88 22.69
CA ILE A 252 -4.26 -14.46 22.35
C ILE A 252 -3.08 -13.66 22.89
N ASN A 253 -2.32 -13.05 21.98
CA ASN A 253 -1.16 -12.23 22.34
C ASN A 253 -1.62 -10.83 22.78
N ILE A 254 -1.36 -10.45 24.02
CA ILE A 254 -1.68 -9.15 24.60
C ILE A 254 -0.42 -8.30 24.81
N LYS A 255 -0.58 -6.98 24.82
CA LYS A 255 0.49 -6.02 25.05
C LYS A 255 0.09 -5.03 26.13
N GLY A 256 1.07 -4.61 26.93
CA GLY A 256 0.89 -3.65 28.02
C GLY A 256 0.76 -4.33 29.37
N ASP A 257 1.54 -3.85 30.34
CA ASP A 257 1.54 -4.41 31.69
C ASP A 257 0.25 -4.09 32.43
N GLU A 258 -0.39 -2.96 32.10
CA GLU A 258 -1.69 -2.54 32.64
C GLU A 258 -2.82 -3.53 32.26
N VAL A 259 -2.79 -4.01 30.99
CA VAL A 259 -3.75 -5.01 30.51
C VAL A 259 -3.56 -6.33 31.24
N LYS A 260 -2.28 -6.76 31.43
CA LYS A 260 -1.94 -7.98 32.15
C LYS A 260 -2.39 -7.92 33.60
N GLN A 261 -2.15 -6.81 34.29
CA GLN A 261 -2.59 -6.60 35.66
C GLN A 261 -4.11 -6.72 35.81
N LEU A 262 -4.87 -6.07 34.90
CA LEU A 262 -6.33 -6.12 34.94
C LEU A 262 -6.87 -7.53 34.69
N LEU A 263 -6.25 -8.26 33.76
CA LEU A 263 -6.61 -9.65 33.46
C LEU A 263 -6.07 -10.65 34.52
N GLY A 264 -5.18 -10.21 35.40
CA GLY A 264 -4.57 -11.05 36.44
C GLY A 264 -3.62 -12.12 35.87
N VAL A 265 -2.85 -11.79 34.81
CA VAL A 265 -1.95 -12.68 34.10
C VAL A 265 -0.53 -12.11 34.06
N ASN A 266 0.46 -13.02 33.99
CA ASN A 266 1.87 -12.62 33.88
C ASN A 266 2.43 -12.83 32.46
N ASP A 267 1.81 -13.71 31.68
CA ASP A 267 2.25 -14.07 30.33
C ASP A 267 1.71 -13.13 29.27
N ASP A 268 2.40 -13.05 28.13
CA ASP A 268 1.96 -12.30 26.96
C ASP A 268 0.81 -13.00 26.22
N LYS A 269 0.61 -14.30 26.45
CA LYS A 269 -0.45 -15.11 25.84
C LYS A 269 -1.53 -15.41 26.86
N VAL A 270 -2.76 -15.05 26.53
CA VAL A 270 -3.94 -15.26 27.37
C VAL A 270 -4.98 -16.08 26.64
N SER A 271 -5.84 -16.75 27.40
CA SER A 271 -7.02 -17.45 26.88
C SER A 271 -8.23 -16.51 26.79
N LEU A 272 -9.22 -16.88 25.99
CA LEU A 272 -10.46 -16.11 25.90
C LEU A 272 -11.21 -16.05 27.25
N SER A 273 -11.19 -17.14 28.03
CA SER A 273 -11.84 -17.19 29.35
C SER A 273 -11.26 -16.18 30.34
N GLN A 274 -9.99 -15.79 30.21
CA GLN A 274 -9.36 -14.79 31.10
C GLN A 274 -9.88 -13.35 30.86
N PHE A 275 -10.51 -13.07 29.72
CA PHE A 275 -11.20 -11.80 29.48
C PHE A 275 -12.54 -11.69 30.22
N LEU A 276 -13.05 -12.80 30.75
CA LEU A 276 -14.31 -12.86 31.48
C LEU A 276 -14.05 -13.04 32.97
N ASN A 277 -14.91 -12.46 33.80
CA ASN A 277 -14.91 -12.71 35.24
C ASN A 277 -15.62 -14.04 35.57
N SER A 278 -15.67 -14.41 36.84
CA SER A 278 -16.35 -15.61 37.31
C SER A 278 -17.86 -15.63 37.04
N TYR A 279 -18.45 -14.49 36.78
CA TYR A 279 -19.89 -14.31 36.44
C TYR A 279 -20.12 -14.30 34.94
N GLY A 280 -19.07 -14.30 34.11
CA GLY A 280 -19.15 -14.22 32.66
C GLY A 280 -19.15 -12.81 32.09
N ASP A 281 -18.96 -11.76 32.93
CA ASP A 281 -18.91 -10.39 32.46
C ASP A 281 -17.53 -10.04 31.88
N TYR A 282 -17.52 -9.15 30.89
CA TYR A 282 -16.31 -8.70 30.23
C TYR A 282 -15.48 -7.77 31.13
N ARG A 283 -14.25 -8.17 31.45
CA ARG A 283 -13.38 -7.48 32.42
C ARG A 283 -12.90 -6.11 31.97
N LEU A 284 -12.76 -5.88 30.67
CA LEU A 284 -12.30 -4.59 30.14
C LEU A 284 -13.44 -3.56 29.92
N ALA A 285 -14.72 -3.93 30.12
CA ALA A 285 -15.88 -3.09 29.80
C ALA A 285 -15.81 -1.68 30.41
N SER A 286 -15.45 -1.58 31.70
CA SER A 286 -15.36 -0.31 32.43
C SER A 286 -14.29 0.61 31.84
N ILE A 287 -13.09 0.08 31.60
CA ILE A 287 -11.95 0.85 31.07
C ILE A 287 -12.22 1.26 29.63
N MET A 288 -12.79 0.38 28.81
CA MET A 288 -13.15 0.71 27.43
C MET A 288 -14.22 1.80 27.36
N ASN A 289 -15.16 1.83 28.29
CA ASN A 289 -16.13 2.91 28.38
C ASN A 289 -15.48 4.25 28.76
N ASP A 290 -14.51 4.25 29.68
CA ASP A 290 -13.74 5.44 30.04
C ASP A 290 -12.92 5.96 28.85
N ILE A 291 -12.28 5.08 28.09
CA ILE A 291 -11.54 5.45 26.86
C ILE A 291 -12.47 6.05 25.79
N ARG A 292 -13.64 5.44 25.57
CA ARG A 292 -14.65 5.94 24.61
C ARG A 292 -15.21 7.30 25.01
N ASN A 293 -15.28 7.58 26.31
CA ASN A 293 -15.71 8.88 26.85
C ASN A 293 -14.57 9.94 26.87
N GLY A 294 -13.41 9.65 26.26
CA GLY A 294 -12.29 10.59 26.13
C GLY A 294 -11.46 10.77 27.40
N LYS A 295 -11.61 9.91 28.41
CA LYS A 295 -10.74 9.94 29.60
C LYS A 295 -9.33 9.48 29.23
N ASN A 296 -8.34 10.14 29.80
CA ASN A 296 -6.94 9.75 29.61
C ASN A 296 -6.65 8.53 30.49
N VAL A 297 -6.54 7.35 29.86
CA VAL A 297 -6.22 6.07 30.49
C VAL A 297 -4.80 5.66 30.12
N GLU A 298 -3.98 5.40 31.14
CA GLU A 298 -2.62 4.87 30.94
C GLU A 298 -2.70 3.49 30.25
N GLY A 299 -1.84 3.25 29.24
CA GLY A 299 -1.89 2.00 28.48
C GLY A 299 -3.08 1.87 27.52
N SER A 300 -3.81 2.95 27.20
CA SER A 300 -5.04 2.93 26.36
C SER A 300 -4.87 2.14 25.05
N LYS A 301 -3.72 2.24 24.37
CA LYS A 301 -3.44 1.47 23.14
C LYS A 301 -3.43 -0.05 23.38
N GLY A 302 -2.94 -0.50 24.53
CA GLY A 302 -2.94 -1.92 24.90
C GLY A 302 -4.36 -2.42 25.16
N PHE A 303 -5.18 -1.62 25.84
CA PHE A 303 -6.59 -1.94 26.10
C PHE A 303 -7.41 -1.99 24.81
N ILE A 304 -7.22 -1.05 23.89
CA ILE A 304 -7.90 -1.05 22.58
C ILE A 304 -7.51 -2.29 21.75
N ASP A 305 -6.22 -2.65 21.72
CA ASP A 305 -5.75 -3.86 20.99
C ASP A 305 -6.33 -5.15 21.60
N ALA A 306 -6.45 -5.22 22.94
CA ALA A 306 -7.01 -6.37 23.63
C ALA A 306 -8.55 -6.46 23.45
N ASP A 307 -9.25 -5.34 23.50
CA ASP A 307 -10.69 -5.23 23.26
C ASP A 307 -11.05 -5.67 21.83
N GLU A 308 -10.30 -5.19 20.83
CA GLU A 308 -10.49 -5.58 19.43
C GLU A 308 -10.35 -7.11 19.25
N LYS A 309 -9.34 -7.71 19.88
CA LYS A 309 -9.12 -9.16 19.82
C LYS A 309 -10.25 -9.96 20.47
N PHE A 310 -10.75 -9.49 21.59
CA PHE A 310 -11.91 -10.11 22.23
C PHE A 310 -13.16 -10.02 21.36
N HIS A 311 -13.41 -8.86 20.74
CA HIS A 311 -14.57 -8.67 19.88
C HIS A 311 -14.51 -9.51 18.60
N ILE A 312 -13.35 -9.73 18.01
CA ILE A 312 -13.18 -10.67 16.87
C ILE A 312 -13.72 -12.07 17.25
N PHE A 313 -13.35 -12.56 18.44
CA PHE A 313 -13.84 -13.85 18.92
C PHE A 313 -15.35 -13.84 19.18
N SER A 314 -15.87 -12.77 19.78
CA SER A 314 -17.31 -12.62 20.05
C SER A 314 -18.11 -12.63 18.75
N MET A 315 -17.69 -11.87 17.73
CA MET A 315 -18.33 -11.82 16.41
C MET A 315 -18.21 -13.14 15.63
N LEU A 316 -17.12 -13.88 15.83
CA LEU A 316 -16.96 -15.21 15.24
C LEU A 316 -17.94 -16.20 15.87
N TYR A 317 -18.09 -16.17 17.19
CA TYR A 317 -18.98 -17.05 17.93
C TYR A 317 -20.47 -16.72 17.70
N SER A 318 -20.84 -15.42 17.59
CA SER A 318 -22.22 -15.01 17.24
C SER A 318 -22.57 -15.31 15.77
N GLY A 319 -21.59 -15.73 14.95
CA GLY A 319 -21.77 -15.98 13.53
C GLY A 319 -21.95 -14.72 12.68
N GLU A 320 -21.69 -13.53 13.24
CA GLU A 320 -21.83 -12.25 12.52
C GLU A 320 -20.67 -11.98 11.56
N LEU A 321 -19.50 -12.55 11.84
CA LEU A 321 -18.27 -12.30 11.08
C LEU A 321 -18.28 -12.97 9.70
N LEU A 322 -18.93 -14.13 9.58
CA LEU A 322 -18.84 -14.99 8.40
C LEU A 322 -19.92 -14.64 7.36
N LYS A 323 -19.72 -13.56 6.62
CA LYS A 323 -20.60 -13.18 5.49
C LYS A 323 -20.35 -14.06 4.27
N ILE A 324 -20.84 -15.31 4.35
CA ILE A 324 -20.62 -16.36 3.33
C ILE A 324 -21.87 -16.71 2.53
N PHE A 325 -23.01 -16.11 2.81
CA PHE A 325 -24.29 -16.39 2.16
C PHE A 325 -24.73 -15.22 1.28
N PRO A 326 -24.47 -15.25 -0.03
CA PRO A 326 -24.99 -14.24 -0.94
C PRO A 326 -26.49 -14.44 -1.20
N ILE A 327 -27.24 -13.34 -1.23
CA ILE A 327 -28.66 -13.30 -1.60
C ILE A 327 -28.85 -12.14 -2.57
N LYS A 328 -29.61 -12.36 -3.64
CA LYS A 328 -30.08 -11.30 -4.54
C LYS A 328 -31.28 -10.61 -3.93
N ASP A 329 -31.21 -9.28 -3.81
CA ASP A 329 -32.33 -8.45 -3.40
C ASP A 329 -33.37 -8.27 -4.56
N VAL A 330 -34.47 -7.57 -4.29
CA VAL A 330 -35.52 -7.26 -5.29
C VAL A 330 -35.00 -6.43 -6.48
N ASN A 331 -33.94 -5.68 -6.29
CA ASN A 331 -33.28 -4.87 -7.31
C ASN A 331 -32.17 -5.64 -8.06
N ASN A 332 -32.07 -6.95 -7.82
CA ASN A 332 -31.02 -7.83 -8.36
C ASN A 332 -29.60 -7.50 -7.86
N ASN A 333 -29.44 -6.72 -6.76
CA ASN A 333 -28.16 -6.50 -6.13
C ASN A 333 -27.79 -7.70 -5.26
N ILE A 334 -26.52 -8.06 -5.25
CA ILE A 334 -26.02 -9.19 -4.45
C ILE A 334 -25.49 -8.67 -3.13
N VAL A 335 -26.12 -9.09 -2.04
CA VAL A 335 -25.73 -8.76 -0.67
C VAL A 335 -25.29 -10.02 0.05
N TRP A 336 -24.16 -9.95 0.76
CA TRP A 336 -23.59 -11.07 1.51
C TRP A 336 -24.01 -11.01 2.98
N TYR A 337 -24.60 -12.08 3.45
CA TYR A 337 -25.09 -12.23 4.82
C TYR A 337 -24.29 -13.26 5.60
N SER A 338 -24.23 -13.04 6.91
CA SER A 338 -23.80 -14.04 7.89
C SER A 338 -25.00 -14.78 8.46
N GLN A 339 -24.77 -15.88 9.18
CA GLN A 339 -25.83 -16.61 9.87
C GLN A 339 -26.53 -15.73 10.92
N GLY A 340 -25.80 -14.80 11.57
CA GLY A 340 -26.34 -13.88 12.59
C GLY A 340 -27.18 -12.73 12.03
N ASP A 341 -26.98 -12.33 10.78
CA ASP A 341 -27.61 -11.17 10.18
C ASP A 341 -29.12 -11.33 10.03
N LYS A 342 -29.86 -10.22 10.11
CA LYS A 342 -31.28 -10.17 9.73
C LYS A 342 -31.40 -10.23 8.21
N LEU A 343 -32.11 -11.23 7.71
CA LEU A 343 -32.37 -11.38 6.27
C LEU A 343 -33.58 -10.53 5.86
N PRO A 344 -33.66 -10.10 4.57
CA PRO A 344 -34.82 -9.41 4.03
C PRO A 344 -36.10 -10.24 4.23
N LEU A 345 -37.23 -9.56 4.51
CA LEU A 345 -38.52 -10.19 4.76
C LEU A 345 -39.05 -11.00 3.54
N GLU A 346 -38.59 -10.65 2.36
CA GLU A 346 -38.96 -11.28 1.08
C GLU A 346 -38.11 -12.50 0.74
N THR A 347 -37.15 -12.87 1.63
CA THR A 347 -36.31 -14.05 1.41
C THR A 347 -37.15 -15.32 1.47
N ASP A 348 -37.05 -16.17 0.43
CA ASP A 348 -37.70 -17.48 0.38
C ASP A 348 -37.37 -18.34 1.61
N ASN A 349 -38.37 -19.06 2.14
CA ASN A 349 -38.23 -19.83 3.38
C ASN A 349 -37.12 -20.88 3.31
N ASP A 350 -36.93 -21.53 2.16
CA ASP A 350 -35.86 -22.53 1.98
C ASP A 350 -34.47 -21.86 2.04
N LYS A 351 -34.31 -20.70 1.41
CA LYS A 351 -33.08 -19.92 1.51
C LYS A 351 -32.85 -19.39 2.92
N TRP A 352 -33.91 -18.91 3.58
CA TRP A 352 -33.83 -18.47 4.96
C TRP A 352 -33.34 -19.60 5.88
N LEU A 353 -33.94 -20.77 5.79
CA LEU A 353 -33.56 -21.94 6.58
C LEU A 353 -32.11 -22.37 6.26
N TYR A 354 -31.76 -22.37 4.98
CA TYR A 354 -30.40 -22.70 4.54
C TYR A 354 -29.34 -21.78 5.18
N VAL A 355 -29.52 -20.46 5.13
CA VAL A 355 -28.59 -19.48 5.72
C VAL A 355 -28.51 -19.67 7.24
N LYS A 356 -29.67 -19.85 7.91
CA LYS A 356 -29.73 -19.94 9.37
C LYS A 356 -29.26 -21.27 9.95
N ARG A 357 -29.17 -22.34 9.17
CA ARG A 357 -28.89 -23.70 9.69
C ARG A 357 -27.64 -24.36 9.12
N SER A 358 -27.07 -23.87 8.03
CA SER A 358 -25.96 -24.55 7.36
C SER A 358 -24.71 -24.64 8.24
N LEU A 359 -24.36 -23.59 9.01
CA LEU A 359 -23.20 -23.62 9.91
C LEU A 359 -23.48 -24.47 11.16
N ASP A 360 -24.70 -24.46 11.70
CA ASP A 360 -25.09 -25.36 12.79
C ASP A 360 -24.92 -26.81 12.39
N TYR A 361 -25.39 -27.16 11.18
CA TYR A 361 -25.26 -28.52 10.66
C TYR A 361 -23.79 -28.90 10.40
N ALA A 362 -22.97 -27.95 9.89
CA ALA A 362 -21.53 -28.14 9.79
C ALA A 362 -20.89 -28.43 11.16
N GLY A 363 -21.28 -27.69 12.20
CA GLY A 363 -20.86 -27.93 13.59
C GLY A 363 -21.26 -29.32 14.13
N GLU A 364 -22.49 -29.78 13.83
CA GLU A 364 -22.91 -31.13 14.21
C GLU A 364 -22.06 -32.22 13.53
N LEU A 365 -21.78 -32.06 12.22
CA LEU A 365 -20.92 -33.01 11.47
C LEU A 365 -19.50 -33.04 12.04
N ALA A 366 -18.94 -31.86 12.35
CA ALA A 366 -17.63 -31.74 13.00
C ALA A 366 -17.62 -32.40 14.37
N ALA A 367 -18.64 -32.17 15.21
CA ALA A 367 -18.76 -32.77 16.55
C ALA A 367 -18.86 -34.29 16.49
N LYS A 368 -19.57 -34.84 15.49
CA LYS A 368 -19.70 -36.30 15.25
C LYS A 368 -18.47 -36.92 14.59
N GLY A 369 -17.47 -36.13 14.18
CA GLY A 369 -16.29 -36.59 13.44
C GLY A 369 -16.57 -37.06 12.01
N ASN A 370 -17.72 -36.70 11.44
CA ASN A 370 -18.09 -37.04 10.05
C ASN A 370 -17.50 -36.03 9.07
N TYR A 371 -16.19 -36.05 8.90
CA TYR A 371 -15.44 -35.10 8.09
C TYR A 371 -15.76 -35.20 6.58
N ALA A 372 -16.04 -36.41 6.08
CA ALA A 372 -16.42 -36.59 4.68
C ALA A 372 -17.75 -35.88 4.33
N ALA A 373 -18.75 -35.97 5.22
CA ALA A 373 -20.01 -35.26 5.03
C ALA A 373 -19.84 -33.74 5.19
N LEU A 374 -18.93 -33.27 6.04
CA LEU A 374 -18.58 -31.85 6.19
C LEU A 374 -17.91 -31.30 4.91
N GLU A 375 -17.01 -32.04 4.28
CA GLU A 375 -16.40 -31.68 3.01
C GLU A 375 -17.46 -31.60 1.89
N GLU A 376 -18.38 -32.58 1.83
CA GLU A 376 -19.50 -32.56 0.87
C GLU A 376 -20.41 -31.34 1.08
N LEU A 377 -20.72 -31.01 2.35
CA LEU A 377 -21.49 -29.82 2.68
C LEU A 377 -20.76 -28.53 2.24
N SER A 378 -19.45 -28.44 2.47
CA SER A 378 -18.64 -27.30 2.04
C SER A 378 -18.68 -27.12 0.51
N VAL A 379 -18.62 -28.20 -0.23
CA VAL A 379 -18.80 -28.17 -1.71
C VAL A 379 -20.20 -27.70 -2.10
N LYS A 380 -21.25 -28.16 -1.40
CA LYS A 380 -22.63 -27.72 -1.63
C LYS A 380 -22.81 -26.23 -1.33
N MET A 381 -22.23 -25.76 -0.23
CA MET A 381 -22.25 -24.33 0.12
C MET A 381 -21.54 -23.48 -0.94
N ARG A 382 -20.40 -23.92 -1.43
CA ARG A 382 -19.69 -23.22 -2.53
C ARG A 382 -20.51 -23.21 -3.82
N LYS A 383 -21.18 -24.32 -4.20
CA LYS A 383 -22.09 -24.35 -5.34
C LYS A 383 -23.27 -23.38 -5.18
N TYR A 384 -23.80 -23.23 -3.97
CA TYR A 384 -24.83 -22.23 -3.67
C TYR A 384 -24.29 -20.81 -3.91
N GLN A 385 -23.07 -20.50 -3.43
CA GLN A 385 -22.44 -19.19 -3.64
C GLN A 385 -22.31 -18.87 -5.14
N TYR A 386 -21.84 -19.81 -5.95
CA TYR A 386 -21.73 -19.60 -7.40
C TYR A 386 -23.11 -19.51 -8.10
N LYS A 387 -24.13 -20.20 -7.59
CA LYS A 387 -25.49 -20.08 -8.13
C LYS A 387 -26.08 -18.67 -7.90
N GLU A 388 -25.88 -18.10 -6.72
CA GLU A 388 -26.48 -16.82 -6.33
C GLU A 388 -25.62 -15.61 -6.71
N ALA A 389 -24.30 -15.76 -6.81
CA ALA A 389 -23.35 -14.64 -6.89
C ALA A 389 -22.21 -14.82 -7.89
N ALA A 390 -22.36 -15.65 -8.93
CA ALA A 390 -21.29 -15.90 -9.92
C ALA A 390 -20.74 -14.62 -10.55
N GLU A 391 -21.58 -13.59 -10.69
CA GLU A 391 -21.24 -12.32 -11.35
C GLU A 391 -20.21 -11.49 -10.55
N VAL A 392 -20.17 -11.68 -9.22
CA VAL A 392 -19.31 -10.89 -8.32
C VAL A 392 -18.18 -11.72 -7.69
N ILE A 393 -18.25 -13.04 -7.72
CA ILE A 393 -17.19 -13.92 -7.25
C ILE A 393 -15.98 -13.81 -8.17
N PRO A 394 -14.75 -13.59 -7.62
CA PRO A 394 -13.54 -13.58 -8.44
C PRO A 394 -13.34 -14.90 -9.19
N SER A 395 -12.65 -14.86 -10.34
CA SER A 395 -12.35 -16.07 -11.10
C SER A 395 -11.57 -17.10 -10.27
N ASP A 396 -11.74 -18.39 -10.57
CA ASP A 396 -11.03 -19.48 -9.87
C ASP A 396 -9.51 -19.32 -9.95
N PHE A 397 -9.01 -18.75 -11.04
CA PHE A 397 -7.58 -18.42 -11.18
C PHE A 397 -7.15 -17.39 -10.13
N ARG A 398 -7.92 -16.33 -9.93
CA ARG A 398 -7.63 -15.26 -8.94
C ARG A 398 -7.69 -15.81 -7.52
N LEU A 399 -8.70 -16.62 -7.21
CA LEU A 399 -8.81 -17.30 -5.90
C LEU A 399 -7.63 -18.27 -5.66
N SER A 400 -7.22 -19.02 -6.68
CA SER A 400 -6.06 -19.92 -6.60
C SER A 400 -4.74 -19.17 -6.38
N CYS A 401 -4.57 -18.01 -7.02
CA CYS A 401 -3.41 -17.13 -6.77
C CYS A 401 -3.37 -16.64 -5.32
N GLU A 402 -4.52 -16.36 -4.72
CA GLU A 402 -4.60 -15.92 -3.32
C GLU A 402 -4.26 -17.05 -2.35
N LEU A 403 -4.76 -18.26 -2.60
CA LEU A 403 -4.38 -19.44 -1.82
C LEU A 403 -2.87 -19.72 -1.92
N LEU A 404 -2.28 -19.57 -3.12
CA LEU A 404 -0.84 -19.71 -3.34
C LEU A 404 -0.03 -18.68 -2.56
N LEU A 405 -0.46 -17.40 -2.60
CA LEU A 405 0.18 -16.31 -1.86
C LEU A 405 0.17 -16.59 -0.37
N ASN A 406 -0.97 -16.97 0.19
CA ASN A 406 -1.14 -17.26 1.61
C ASN A 406 -0.30 -18.44 2.09
N ARG A 407 -0.13 -19.46 1.27
CA ARG A 407 0.55 -20.70 1.64
C ARG A 407 2.08 -20.63 1.55
N PHE A 408 2.63 -19.97 0.53
CA PHE A 408 4.05 -20.07 0.20
C PHE A 408 4.87 -18.80 0.45
N PHE A 409 4.24 -17.66 0.70
CA PHE A 409 4.97 -16.39 0.80
C PHE A 409 4.98 -15.85 2.24
N SER A 410 6.16 -15.92 2.86
CA SER A 410 6.42 -15.36 4.20
C SER A 410 7.38 -14.18 4.10
N THR A 411 6.88 -12.97 4.34
CA THR A 411 7.69 -11.74 4.34
C THR A 411 8.74 -11.74 5.45
N ARG A 412 8.39 -12.23 6.65
CA ARG A 412 9.26 -12.27 7.82
C ARG A 412 10.53 -13.09 7.57
N LEU A 413 10.37 -14.37 7.18
CA LEU A 413 11.50 -15.26 6.96
C LEU A 413 12.37 -14.77 5.80
N PHE A 414 11.74 -14.32 4.71
CA PHE A 414 12.45 -13.80 3.55
C PHE A 414 13.29 -12.57 3.90
N ALA A 415 12.75 -11.61 4.64
CA ALA A 415 13.44 -10.40 5.07
C ALA A 415 14.67 -10.73 5.93
N ILE A 416 14.49 -11.57 6.95
CA ILE A 416 15.58 -11.98 7.86
C ILE A 416 16.69 -12.68 7.08
N MET A 417 16.33 -13.63 6.21
CA MET A 417 17.32 -14.35 5.40
C MET A 417 18.13 -13.39 4.52
N LEU A 418 17.48 -12.43 3.84
CA LEU A 418 18.18 -11.47 2.99
C LEU A 418 19.06 -10.51 3.79
N CYS A 419 18.65 -10.08 4.98
CA CYS A 419 19.51 -9.28 5.85
C CYS A 419 20.77 -10.05 6.26
N ILE A 420 20.64 -11.30 6.68
CA ILE A 420 21.79 -12.13 7.08
C ILE A 420 22.70 -12.41 5.88
N ILE A 421 22.14 -12.84 4.74
CA ILE A 421 22.91 -13.15 3.54
C ILE A 421 23.59 -11.89 2.99
N GLY A 422 22.88 -10.77 2.94
CA GLY A 422 23.41 -9.50 2.48
C GLY A 422 24.56 -9.01 3.34
N LEU A 423 24.42 -9.06 4.67
CA LEU A 423 25.48 -8.70 5.61
C LEU A 423 26.70 -9.63 5.48
N ALA A 424 26.47 -10.94 5.42
CA ALA A 424 27.54 -11.92 5.19
C ALA A 424 28.27 -11.65 3.86
N ALA A 425 27.54 -11.34 2.79
CA ALA A 425 28.10 -11.03 1.48
C ALA A 425 28.91 -9.71 1.45
N ILE A 426 28.53 -8.72 2.29
CA ILE A 426 29.29 -7.48 2.46
C ILE A 426 30.63 -7.75 3.16
N ILE A 427 30.65 -8.64 4.16
CA ILE A 427 31.86 -9.00 4.91
C ILE A 427 32.76 -9.93 4.07
N MET A 428 32.17 -10.87 3.36
CA MET A 428 32.88 -11.86 2.56
C MET A 428 33.27 -11.32 1.17
N THR A 429 34.29 -10.50 1.09
CA THR A 429 34.76 -9.85 -0.15
C THR A 429 35.41 -10.80 -1.17
N ASN A 430 35.46 -12.11 -0.90
CA ASN A 430 36.13 -13.09 -1.72
C ASN A 430 35.41 -13.32 -3.08
N SER A 431 36.14 -13.24 -4.17
CA SER A 431 35.63 -13.44 -5.53
C SER A 431 34.98 -14.82 -5.77
N ARG A 432 35.33 -15.82 -4.94
CA ARG A 432 34.82 -17.19 -5.02
C ARG A 432 33.30 -17.28 -4.87
N TYR A 433 32.71 -16.41 -4.04
CA TYR A 433 31.27 -16.47 -3.72
C TYR A 433 30.38 -15.59 -4.63
N ARG A 434 30.96 -14.90 -5.59
CA ARG A 434 30.24 -13.92 -6.43
C ARG A 434 29.11 -14.53 -7.24
N LYS A 435 29.31 -15.74 -7.78
CA LYS A 435 28.26 -16.42 -8.55
C LYS A 435 27.12 -16.85 -7.64
N LEU A 436 27.44 -17.34 -6.43
CA LEU A 436 26.42 -17.69 -5.45
C LEU A 436 25.59 -16.47 -5.06
N ILE A 437 26.24 -15.35 -4.73
CA ILE A 437 25.57 -14.09 -4.38
C ILE A 437 24.69 -13.61 -5.55
N PHE A 438 25.17 -13.71 -6.79
CA PHE A 438 24.40 -13.36 -7.97
C PHE A 438 23.18 -14.27 -8.14
N PHE A 439 23.35 -15.58 -7.99
CA PHE A 439 22.25 -16.55 -8.06
C PHE A 439 21.20 -16.30 -6.96
N ILE A 440 21.64 -16.09 -5.72
CA ILE A 440 20.73 -15.76 -4.60
C ILE A 440 19.95 -14.47 -4.92
N ALA A 441 20.62 -13.46 -5.45
CA ALA A 441 19.96 -12.21 -5.84
C ALA A 441 18.91 -12.43 -6.95
N CYS A 442 19.20 -13.28 -7.94
CA CYS A 442 18.24 -13.65 -8.99
C CYS A 442 17.04 -14.40 -8.43
N VAL A 443 17.26 -15.36 -7.54
CA VAL A 443 16.18 -16.12 -6.87
C VAL A 443 15.34 -15.18 -5.99
N ALA A 444 15.97 -14.29 -5.23
CA ALA A 444 15.27 -13.30 -4.41
C ALA A 444 14.44 -12.33 -5.27
N LEU A 445 14.98 -11.89 -6.41
CA LEU A 445 14.24 -11.03 -7.34
C LEU A 445 13.05 -11.76 -7.96
N LEU A 446 13.22 -13.03 -8.34
CA LEU A 446 12.12 -13.87 -8.84
C LEU A 446 11.01 -14.03 -7.78
N TYR A 447 11.39 -14.34 -6.53
CA TYR A 447 10.46 -14.47 -5.43
C TYR A 447 9.64 -13.19 -5.22
N LEU A 448 10.30 -12.01 -5.16
CA LEU A 448 9.61 -10.72 -5.05
C LEU A 448 8.74 -10.42 -6.26
N SER A 449 9.21 -10.73 -7.48
CA SER A 449 8.45 -10.51 -8.69
C SER A 449 7.17 -11.36 -8.71
N LEU A 450 7.25 -12.62 -8.28
CA LEU A 450 6.08 -13.50 -8.14
C LEU A 450 5.12 -12.95 -7.08
N MET A 451 5.62 -12.55 -5.92
CA MET A 451 4.81 -11.99 -4.84
C MET A 451 4.05 -10.73 -5.28
N ILE A 452 4.73 -9.76 -5.91
CA ILE A 452 4.13 -8.53 -6.45
C ILE A 452 3.10 -8.86 -7.55
N THR A 453 3.41 -9.82 -8.44
CA THR A 453 2.50 -10.22 -9.52
C THR A 453 1.24 -10.88 -8.96
N LEU A 454 1.36 -11.76 -7.96
CA LEU A 454 0.21 -12.37 -7.29
C LEU A 454 -0.66 -11.32 -6.61
N GLN A 455 -0.08 -10.37 -5.88
CA GLN A 455 -0.81 -9.26 -5.26
C GLN A 455 -1.54 -8.41 -6.31
N TRP A 456 -0.91 -8.15 -7.46
CA TRP A 456 -1.54 -7.42 -8.56
C TRP A 456 -2.75 -8.18 -9.13
N ILE A 457 -2.60 -9.49 -9.39
CA ILE A 457 -3.70 -10.32 -9.88
C ILE A 457 -4.85 -10.35 -8.86
N ILE A 458 -4.55 -10.53 -7.58
CA ILE A 458 -5.54 -10.60 -6.50
C ILE A 458 -6.22 -9.25 -6.27
N GLY A 459 -5.46 -8.16 -6.18
CA GLY A 459 -5.97 -6.81 -5.95
C GLY A 459 -6.67 -6.20 -7.18
N GLY A 460 -6.29 -6.62 -8.41
CA GLY A 460 -6.76 -6.02 -9.65
C GLY A 460 -6.13 -4.65 -9.95
N HIS A 461 -5.17 -4.21 -9.15
CA HIS A 461 -4.44 -2.96 -9.30
C HIS A 461 -2.95 -3.17 -8.99
N ILE A 462 -2.11 -2.25 -9.46
CA ILE A 462 -0.67 -2.28 -9.15
C ILE A 462 -0.49 -2.11 -7.63
N PRO A 463 0.26 -3.00 -6.93
CA PRO A 463 0.42 -2.96 -5.49
C PRO A 463 1.40 -1.85 -5.07
N LEU A 464 0.89 -0.62 -5.00
CA LEU A 464 1.58 0.61 -4.60
C LEU A 464 0.64 1.52 -3.79
N SER A 465 -0.38 0.95 -3.16
CA SER A 465 -1.46 1.69 -2.51
C SER A 465 -1.20 2.00 -1.03
N ASN A 466 -0.34 1.24 -0.38
CA ASN A 466 -0.02 1.38 1.04
C ASN A 466 1.49 1.33 1.33
N GLY A 467 1.88 1.54 2.59
CA GLY A 467 3.28 1.58 3.02
C GLY A 467 3.98 0.22 2.86
N TYR A 468 3.30 -0.88 3.10
CA TYR A 468 3.84 -2.23 2.94
C TYR A 468 4.21 -2.51 1.46
N GLU A 469 3.28 -2.25 0.55
CA GLU A 469 3.45 -2.47 -0.89
C GLU A 469 4.56 -1.59 -1.47
N THR A 470 4.64 -0.32 -1.03
CA THR A 470 5.70 0.60 -1.48
C THR A 470 7.08 0.19 -0.99
N LEU A 471 7.22 -0.31 0.26
CA LEU A 471 8.49 -0.85 0.78
C LEU A 471 8.90 -2.14 0.06
N GLN A 472 7.95 -3.00 -0.27
CA GLN A 472 8.18 -4.20 -1.08
C GLN A 472 8.68 -3.83 -2.47
N PHE A 473 8.09 -2.82 -3.11
CA PHE A 473 8.53 -2.30 -4.39
C PHE A 473 9.93 -1.64 -4.31
N ILE A 474 10.25 -0.94 -3.21
CA ILE A 474 11.61 -0.45 -2.94
C ILE A 474 12.60 -1.62 -2.88
N GLY A 475 12.29 -2.70 -2.16
CA GLY A 475 13.12 -3.90 -2.10
C GLY A 475 13.36 -4.51 -3.48
N TRP A 476 12.32 -4.63 -4.29
CA TRP A 476 12.39 -5.11 -5.67
C TRP A 476 13.25 -4.22 -6.58
N THR A 477 13.06 -2.91 -6.53
CA THR A 477 13.82 -1.94 -7.35
C THR A 477 15.28 -1.84 -6.92
N VAL A 478 15.59 -1.83 -5.62
CA VAL A 478 16.95 -1.87 -5.08
C VAL A 478 17.70 -3.09 -5.61
N LEU A 479 17.08 -4.27 -5.51
CA LEU A 479 17.71 -5.52 -5.94
C LEU A 479 17.88 -5.57 -7.47
N SER A 480 16.89 -5.08 -8.22
CA SER A 480 16.96 -4.95 -9.68
C SER A 480 18.10 -4.03 -10.13
N PHE A 481 18.22 -2.85 -9.53
CA PHE A 481 19.32 -1.92 -9.83
C PHE A 481 20.69 -2.49 -9.45
N ALA A 482 20.79 -3.17 -8.31
CA ALA A 482 22.03 -3.78 -7.86
C ALA A 482 22.46 -4.92 -8.80
N LEU A 483 21.55 -5.77 -9.25
CA LEU A 483 21.80 -6.83 -10.24
C LEU A 483 22.26 -6.23 -11.57
N PHE A 484 21.54 -5.24 -12.09
CA PHE A 484 21.90 -4.58 -13.36
C PHE A 484 23.28 -3.91 -13.28
N ALA A 485 23.58 -3.21 -12.18
CA ALA A 485 24.84 -2.51 -11.98
C ALA A 485 26.01 -3.43 -11.62
N SER A 486 25.74 -4.64 -11.11
CA SER A 486 26.76 -5.59 -10.63
C SER A 486 27.76 -6.01 -11.71
N SER A 487 27.35 -6.03 -12.98
CA SER A 487 28.22 -6.30 -14.14
C SER A 487 29.32 -5.25 -14.30
N LYS A 488 29.15 -4.04 -13.77
CA LYS A 488 30.09 -2.91 -13.89
C LYS A 488 30.73 -2.53 -12.56
N TYR A 489 30.00 -2.66 -11.47
CA TYR A 489 30.49 -2.37 -10.12
C TYR A 489 29.92 -3.38 -9.12
N GLN A 490 30.68 -4.42 -8.87
CA GLN A 490 30.27 -5.62 -8.13
C GLN A 490 29.89 -5.39 -6.67
N PRO A 491 30.50 -4.46 -5.91
CA PRO A 491 30.12 -4.24 -4.51
C PRO A 491 28.66 -3.83 -4.32
N LEU A 492 27.95 -3.39 -5.37
CA LEU A 492 26.53 -3.03 -5.26
C LEU A 492 25.61 -4.22 -5.00
N LEU A 493 25.98 -5.42 -5.44
CA LEU A 493 25.09 -6.59 -5.32
C LEU A 493 24.85 -7.01 -3.87
N PRO A 494 25.88 -7.19 -3.01
CA PRO A 494 25.70 -7.40 -1.58
C PRO A 494 24.88 -6.29 -0.90
N PHE A 495 25.11 -5.03 -1.26
CA PHE A 495 24.34 -3.90 -0.74
C PHE A 495 22.88 -3.95 -1.16
N GLY A 496 22.61 -4.36 -2.42
CA GLY A 496 21.25 -4.54 -2.92
C GLY A 496 20.50 -5.63 -2.16
N ILE A 497 21.12 -6.78 -1.90
CA ILE A 497 20.53 -7.88 -1.12
C ILE A 497 20.23 -7.41 0.30
N PHE A 498 21.19 -6.76 0.97
CA PHE A 498 21.02 -6.26 2.34
C PHE A 498 19.90 -5.21 2.43
N LEU A 499 19.90 -4.20 1.55
CA LEU A 499 18.87 -3.16 1.54
C LEU A 499 17.48 -3.71 1.18
N CYS A 500 17.41 -4.70 0.29
CA CYS A 500 16.18 -5.42 0.01
C CYS A 500 15.65 -6.10 1.30
N GLY A 501 16.53 -6.82 2.02
CA GLY A 501 16.18 -7.42 3.30
C GLY A 501 15.69 -6.41 4.32
N VAL A 502 16.37 -5.26 4.46
CA VAL A 502 15.98 -4.17 5.36
C VAL A 502 14.62 -3.58 4.95
N ALA A 503 14.39 -3.31 3.66
CA ALA A 503 13.11 -2.79 3.17
C ALA A 503 11.96 -3.75 3.50
N MET A 504 12.16 -5.06 3.25
CA MET A 504 11.17 -6.09 3.57
C MET A 504 10.97 -6.28 5.08
N LEU A 505 12.03 -6.11 5.88
CA LEU A 505 11.92 -6.17 7.34
C LEU A 505 11.11 -4.97 7.88
N VAL A 506 11.36 -3.77 7.37
CA VAL A 506 10.60 -2.57 7.74
C VAL A 506 9.15 -2.72 7.29
N ALA A 507 8.88 -3.25 6.09
CA ALA A 507 7.53 -3.57 5.62
C ALA A 507 6.80 -4.51 6.60
N TYR A 508 7.44 -5.59 7.00
CA TYR A 508 6.89 -6.54 7.98
C TYR A 508 6.65 -5.91 9.36
N LEU A 509 7.54 -5.03 9.82
CA LEU A 509 7.40 -4.38 11.13
C LEU A 509 6.31 -3.29 11.11
N SER A 510 6.12 -2.60 9.99
CA SER A 510 5.04 -1.61 9.85
C SER A 510 3.68 -2.27 9.75
N GLU A 511 3.59 -3.41 9.06
CA GLU A 511 2.34 -4.15 8.89
C GLU A 511 2.60 -5.66 8.89
N ARG A 512 2.37 -6.29 10.04
CA ARG A 512 2.62 -7.74 10.22
C ARG A 512 1.68 -8.61 9.42
N ASN A 513 0.49 -8.10 9.14
CA ASN A 513 -0.58 -8.81 8.43
C ASN A 513 -1.13 -7.93 7.30
N PRO A 514 -0.38 -7.76 6.20
CA PRO A 514 -0.77 -6.89 5.11
C PRO A 514 -2.04 -7.39 4.43
N GLN A 515 -3.04 -6.51 4.35
CA GLN A 515 -4.32 -6.80 3.74
C GLN A 515 -4.36 -6.29 2.30
N ILE A 516 -4.84 -7.13 1.37
CA ILE A 516 -5.19 -6.67 0.04
C ILE A 516 -6.62 -6.12 0.13
N THR A 517 -6.76 -4.81 0.06
CA THR A 517 -8.05 -4.11 0.14
C THR A 517 -8.39 -3.44 -1.19
N PRO A 518 -9.68 -3.19 -1.48
CA PRO A 518 -10.08 -2.35 -2.60
C PRO A 518 -9.45 -0.95 -2.49
N LEU A 519 -9.13 -0.35 -3.65
CA LEU A 519 -8.60 1.01 -3.67
C LEU A 519 -9.67 2.02 -3.27
N LEU A 520 -9.29 3.00 -2.48
CA LEU A 520 -10.11 4.20 -2.29
C LEU A 520 -10.29 4.92 -3.64
N PRO A 521 -11.45 5.56 -3.90
CA PRO A 521 -11.74 6.20 -5.18
C PRO A 521 -10.66 7.15 -5.67
N VAL A 522 -10.09 7.95 -4.78
CA VAL A 522 -9.01 8.91 -5.10
C VAL A 522 -7.71 8.22 -5.53
N LEU A 523 -7.42 7.03 -5.02
CA LEU A 523 -6.21 6.26 -5.34
C LEU A 523 -6.33 5.47 -6.64
N ASN A 524 -7.52 5.33 -7.20
CA ASN A 524 -7.78 4.60 -8.43
C ASN A 524 -7.38 5.43 -9.67
N SER A 525 -6.07 5.65 -9.83
CA SER A 525 -5.51 6.41 -10.95
C SER A 525 -4.19 5.83 -11.43
N PRO A 526 -4.05 5.49 -12.74
CA PRO A 526 -2.77 5.05 -13.31
C PRO A 526 -1.64 6.07 -13.14
N LEU A 527 -1.96 7.37 -13.18
CA LEU A 527 -0.97 8.44 -12.97
C LEU A 527 -0.37 8.38 -11.57
N LEU A 528 -1.19 8.12 -10.55
CA LEU A 528 -0.72 7.97 -9.18
C LEU A 528 0.22 6.77 -9.03
N SER A 529 -0.13 5.63 -9.61
CA SER A 529 0.73 4.43 -9.57
C SER A 529 2.09 4.68 -10.24
N ILE A 530 2.11 5.37 -11.40
CA ILE A 530 3.35 5.75 -12.08
C ILE A 530 4.16 6.73 -11.23
N HIS A 531 3.51 7.74 -10.64
CA HIS A 531 4.14 8.70 -9.72
C HIS A 531 4.86 7.98 -8.58
N VAL A 532 4.14 7.14 -7.85
CA VAL A 532 4.69 6.38 -6.71
C VAL A 532 5.84 5.49 -7.15
N ALA A 533 5.70 4.76 -8.26
CA ALA A 533 6.76 3.89 -8.80
C ALA A 533 8.06 4.67 -9.10
N LEU A 534 7.97 5.85 -9.72
CA LEU A 534 9.12 6.70 -10.04
C LEU A 534 9.81 7.23 -8.77
N ILE A 535 9.04 7.69 -7.79
CA ILE A 535 9.56 8.17 -6.50
C ILE A 535 10.28 7.03 -5.76
N MET A 536 9.66 5.85 -5.64
CA MET A 536 10.24 4.71 -4.93
C MET A 536 11.51 4.18 -5.62
N ALA A 537 11.53 4.14 -6.95
CA ALA A 537 12.73 3.79 -7.72
C ALA A 537 13.88 4.80 -7.51
N SER A 538 13.56 6.08 -7.39
CA SER A 538 14.54 7.12 -7.03
C SER A 538 15.12 6.89 -5.63
N TYR A 539 14.27 6.67 -4.63
CA TYR A 539 14.69 6.43 -3.25
C TYR A 539 15.56 5.17 -3.12
N SER A 540 15.28 4.14 -3.92
CA SER A 540 16.09 2.93 -4.02
C SER A 540 17.54 3.22 -4.46
N LEU A 541 17.72 4.09 -5.45
CA LEU A 541 19.05 4.49 -5.91
C LEU A 541 19.77 5.39 -4.90
N PHE A 542 19.06 6.26 -4.19
CA PHE A 542 19.65 7.05 -3.10
C PHE A 542 20.10 6.15 -1.94
N ALA A 543 19.32 5.14 -1.56
CA ALA A 543 19.67 4.18 -0.53
C ALA A 543 20.92 3.36 -0.92
N LEU A 544 21.00 2.87 -2.17
CA LEU A 544 22.20 2.19 -2.68
C LEU A 544 23.42 3.11 -2.66
N THR A 545 23.25 4.38 -3.02
CA THR A 545 24.33 5.37 -2.99
C THR A 545 24.82 5.65 -1.57
N MET A 546 23.89 5.75 -0.62
CA MET A 546 24.19 5.94 0.80
C MET A 546 24.96 4.75 1.36
N LEU A 547 24.49 3.51 1.18
CA LEU A 547 25.15 2.33 1.73
C LEU A 547 26.51 2.09 1.08
N ASN A 548 26.64 2.32 -0.23
CA ASN A 548 27.94 2.32 -0.93
C ASN A 548 28.89 3.36 -0.32
N SER A 549 28.39 4.50 0.10
CA SER A 549 29.20 5.56 0.70
C SER A 549 29.61 5.21 2.13
N VAL A 550 28.74 4.63 2.94
CA VAL A 550 29.05 4.12 4.29
C VAL A 550 30.17 3.06 4.21
N ALA A 551 30.00 2.05 3.38
CA ALA A 551 30.99 0.98 3.22
C ALA A 551 32.34 1.49 2.73
N CYS A 552 32.31 2.53 1.88
CA CYS A 552 33.50 3.14 1.35
C CYS A 552 34.29 3.94 2.40
N LEU A 553 33.62 4.63 3.30
CA LEU A 553 34.29 5.39 4.38
C LEU A 553 34.92 4.47 5.43
N ILE A 554 34.36 3.28 5.63
CA ILE A 554 34.93 2.22 6.48
C ILE A 554 36.19 1.65 5.83
N ASN A 555 36.21 1.47 4.49
CA ASN A 555 37.34 0.96 3.74
C ASN A 555 38.32 2.09 3.41
N ARG A 556 39.50 2.09 4.04
CA ARG A 556 40.50 3.16 3.94
C ARG A 556 41.29 3.21 2.60
N SER A 557 41.06 2.30 1.66
CA SER A 557 41.73 2.28 0.36
C SER A 557 41.34 3.46 -0.53
N SER A 558 42.31 4.29 -0.92
CA SER A 558 42.05 5.48 -1.76
C SER A 558 41.54 5.13 -3.17
N ILE A 559 41.88 3.96 -3.69
CA ILE A 559 41.41 3.47 -5.00
C ILE A 559 39.95 3.05 -4.90
N ALA A 560 39.58 2.33 -3.84
CA ALA A 560 38.21 1.93 -3.59
C ALA A 560 37.30 3.15 -3.42
N ILE A 561 37.73 4.15 -2.65
CA ILE A 561 37.02 5.41 -2.43
C ILE A 561 36.74 6.15 -3.74
N LYS A 562 37.70 6.22 -4.67
CA LYS A 562 37.49 6.86 -5.97
C LYS A 562 36.50 6.09 -6.85
N LYS A 563 36.62 4.74 -6.93
CA LYS A 563 35.70 3.90 -7.71
C LYS A 563 34.27 3.97 -7.17
N ALA A 564 34.10 3.90 -5.85
CA ALA A 564 32.81 4.02 -5.21
C ALA A 564 32.15 5.40 -5.43
N ALA A 565 32.94 6.49 -5.44
CA ALA A 565 32.44 7.84 -5.75
C ALA A 565 31.95 7.94 -7.21
N ILE A 566 32.63 7.27 -8.15
CA ILE A 566 32.17 7.20 -9.55
C ILE A 566 30.85 6.44 -9.62
N ALA A 567 30.75 5.27 -8.97
CA ALA A 567 29.52 4.47 -8.92
C ALA A 567 28.35 5.25 -8.30
N GLY A 568 28.59 5.93 -7.16
CA GLY A 568 27.60 6.77 -6.51
C GLY A 568 27.10 7.90 -7.42
N ARG A 569 28.00 8.59 -8.10
CA ARG A 569 27.62 9.64 -9.06
C ARG A 569 26.80 9.08 -10.24
N VAL A 570 27.14 7.90 -10.75
CA VAL A 570 26.36 7.25 -11.81
C VAL A 570 24.93 6.95 -11.34
N MET A 571 24.74 6.57 -10.09
CA MET A 571 23.43 6.30 -9.51
C MET A 571 22.61 7.57 -9.23
N ILE A 572 23.24 8.67 -8.81
CA ILE A 572 22.54 9.93 -8.51
C ILE A 572 21.87 10.54 -9.75
N TYR A 573 22.47 10.43 -10.96
CA TYR A 573 21.85 10.98 -12.17
C TYR A 573 20.44 10.40 -12.43
N PRO A 574 20.27 9.08 -12.59
CA PRO A 574 18.93 8.52 -12.78
C PRO A 574 18.04 8.74 -11.55
N ALA A 575 18.59 8.72 -10.33
CA ALA A 575 17.79 8.94 -9.12
C ALA A 575 17.12 10.32 -9.12
N VAL A 576 17.88 11.38 -9.34
CA VAL A 576 17.34 12.76 -9.40
C VAL A 576 16.35 12.91 -10.53
N PHE A 577 16.59 12.30 -11.68
CA PHE A 577 15.69 12.39 -12.83
C PHE A 577 14.39 11.61 -12.61
N LEU A 578 14.46 10.43 -11.98
CA LEU A 578 13.27 9.67 -11.58
C LEU A 578 12.46 10.46 -10.54
N LEU A 579 13.13 11.09 -9.57
CA LEU A 579 12.44 11.93 -8.58
C LEU A 579 11.74 13.12 -9.24
N ALA A 580 12.44 13.82 -10.14
CA ALA A 580 11.86 14.96 -10.86
C ALA A 580 10.69 14.52 -11.77
N ALA A 581 10.84 13.41 -12.50
CA ALA A 581 9.75 12.85 -13.31
C ALA A 581 8.57 12.42 -12.43
N GLY A 582 8.84 11.80 -11.28
CA GLY A 582 7.84 11.45 -10.30
C GLY A 582 7.06 12.68 -9.79
N ILE A 583 7.75 13.76 -9.41
CA ILE A 583 7.13 15.03 -8.99
C ILE A 583 6.25 15.60 -10.12
N ILE A 584 6.72 15.59 -11.37
CA ILE A 584 5.94 16.06 -12.53
C ILE A 584 4.67 15.24 -12.72
N VAL A 585 4.77 13.91 -12.72
CA VAL A 585 3.59 13.04 -12.88
C VAL A 585 2.62 13.20 -11.72
N GLY A 586 3.14 13.34 -10.48
CA GLY A 586 2.32 13.61 -9.30
C GLY A 586 1.58 14.94 -9.38
N SER A 587 2.24 15.99 -9.87
CA SER A 587 1.56 17.28 -10.05
C SER A 587 0.51 17.24 -11.16
N ILE A 588 0.71 16.46 -12.22
CA ILE A 588 -0.34 16.26 -13.24
C ILE A 588 -1.54 15.52 -12.62
N TRP A 589 -1.30 14.46 -11.86
CA TRP A 589 -2.36 13.75 -11.14
C TRP A 589 -3.11 14.67 -10.16
N ALA A 590 -2.40 15.43 -9.33
CA ALA A 590 -2.99 16.37 -8.39
C ALA A 590 -3.86 17.44 -9.10
N ASN A 591 -3.44 17.89 -10.26
CA ASN A 591 -4.21 18.84 -11.06
C ASN A 591 -5.48 18.22 -11.68
N VAL A 592 -5.46 16.93 -11.99
CA VAL A 592 -6.65 16.19 -12.47
C VAL A 592 -7.60 15.86 -11.32
N SER A 593 -7.07 15.45 -10.15
CA SER A 593 -7.88 15.00 -9.02
C SER A 593 -8.38 16.13 -8.13
N TRP A 594 -7.57 17.17 -7.92
CA TRP A 594 -7.84 18.27 -6.97
C TRP A 594 -7.84 19.67 -7.58
N GLY A 595 -7.65 19.81 -8.89
CA GLY A 595 -7.66 21.09 -9.59
C GLY A 595 -6.42 21.97 -9.40
N ARG A 596 -5.40 21.49 -8.74
CA ARG A 596 -4.16 22.22 -8.51
C ARG A 596 -2.95 21.32 -8.69
N TYR A 597 -1.97 21.73 -9.45
CA TYR A 597 -0.74 20.97 -9.70
C TYR A 597 0.29 21.09 -8.57
N TRP A 598 0.07 21.98 -7.59
CA TRP A 598 0.91 22.16 -6.41
C TRP A 598 0.08 22.70 -5.25
N GLY A 599 0.13 22.05 -4.11
CA GLY A 599 -0.68 22.36 -2.93
C GLY A 599 0.12 22.82 -1.71
N TRP A 600 1.46 22.87 -1.82
CA TRP A 600 2.37 23.10 -0.68
C TRP A 600 2.20 22.04 0.44
N ASP A 601 1.73 20.87 0.07
CA ASP A 601 1.63 19.74 0.99
C ASP A 601 3.03 19.34 1.49
N PRO A 602 3.18 18.94 2.75
CA PRO A 602 4.48 18.54 3.31
C PRO A 602 5.23 17.51 2.46
N LYS A 603 4.55 16.53 1.83
CA LYS A 603 5.19 15.54 0.95
C LYS A 603 5.72 16.16 -0.34
N GLU A 604 4.96 17.07 -0.96
CA GLU A 604 5.39 17.80 -2.14
C GLU A 604 6.65 18.63 -1.85
N VAL A 605 6.61 19.39 -0.74
CA VAL A 605 7.71 20.27 -0.32
C VAL A 605 8.98 19.46 -0.01
N TRP A 606 8.87 18.37 0.76
CA TRP A 606 10.02 17.54 1.10
C TRP A 606 10.57 16.75 -0.08
N ALA A 607 9.72 16.34 -1.04
CA ALA A 607 10.18 15.74 -2.29
C ALA A 607 11.00 16.73 -3.12
N LEU A 608 10.55 17.99 -3.21
CA LEU A 608 11.29 19.07 -3.87
C LEU A 608 12.61 19.37 -3.16
N ILE A 609 12.61 19.49 -1.82
CA ILE A 609 13.83 19.70 -1.01
C ILE A 609 14.82 18.55 -1.27
N THR A 610 14.37 17.31 -1.23
CA THR A 610 15.20 16.13 -1.52
C THR A 610 15.80 16.21 -2.93
N MET A 611 15.01 16.56 -3.93
CA MET A 611 15.46 16.75 -5.31
C MET A 611 16.55 17.84 -5.40
N LEU A 612 16.34 18.97 -4.75
CA LEU A 612 17.31 20.07 -4.74
C LEU A 612 18.62 19.67 -4.06
N ILE A 613 18.57 19.02 -2.89
CA ILE A 613 19.75 18.52 -2.18
C ILE A 613 20.55 17.58 -3.09
N TYR A 614 19.93 16.56 -3.67
CA TYR A 614 20.61 15.59 -4.52
C TYR A 614 21.00 16.13 -5.91
N SER A 615 20.49 17.29 -6.31
CA SER A 615 20.94 17.98 -7.52
C SER A 615 22.33 18.62 -7.36
N LEU A 616 22.74 18.98 -6.12
CA LEU A 616 24.02 19.63 -5.86
C LEU A 616 25.23 18.86 -6.40
N PRO A 617 25.36 17.52 -6.21
CA PRO A 617 26.47 16.75 -6.77
C PRO A 617 26.52 16.72 -8.31
N LEU A 618 25.42 17.09 -8.99
CA LEU A 618 25.40 17.16 -10.46
C LEU A 618 26.14 18.40 -10.99
N HIS A 619 26.33 19.42 -10.13
CA HIS A 619 26.96 20.69 -10.46
C HIS A 619 28.46 20.73 -10.11
N THR A 620 29.21 19.65 -10.35
CA THR A 620 30.64 19.54 -10.01
C THR A 620 31.56 20.58 -10.67
N THR A 621 31.12 21.25 -11.72
CA THR A 621 31.86 22.34 -12.36
C THR A 621 31.84 23.61 -11.52
N SER A 622 30.71 23.96 -10.96
CA SER A 622 30.51 25.12 -10.09
C SER A 622 30.86 24.78 -8.64
N LEU A 623 30.44 23.63 -8.16
CA LEU A 623 30.66 23.15 -6.79
C LEU A 623 31.87 22.20 -6.73
N LYS A 624 33.08 22.76 -6.73
CA LYS A 624 34.34 21.99 -6.80
C LYS A 624 34.54 21.00 -5.65
N LEU A 625 33.90 21.22 -4.49
CA LEU A 625 33.94 20.33 -3.32
C LEU A 625 33.47 18.91 -3.66
N PHE A 626 32.45 18.78 -4.50
CA PHE A 626 31.92 17.48 -4.92
C PHE A 626 32.90 16.69 -5.82
N LYS A 627 33.99 17.29 -6.30
CA LYS A 627 35.07 16.55 -6.98
C LYS A 627 35.87 15.69 -6.00
N LYS A 628 35.92 16.08 -4.70
CA LYS A 628 36.62 15.33 -3.65
C LYS A 628 35.80 14.08 -3.29
N PRO A 629 36.33 12.84 -3.46
CA PRO A 629 35.57 11.61 -3.22
C PRO A 629 35.05 11.48 -1.79
N ARG A 630 35.86 11.80 -0.77
CA ARG A 630 35.43 11.73 0.63
C ARG A 630 34.29 12.68 0.94
N PHE A 631 34.34 13.92 0.43
CA PHE A 631 33.25 14.88 0.61
C PHE A 631 31.96 14.37 -0.02
N PHE A 632 32.03 13.81 -1.23
CA PHE A 632 30.88 13.19 -1.90
C PHE A 632 30.23 12.10 -1.05
N HIS A 633 31.03 11.21 -0.44
CA HIS A 633 30.50 10.12 0.38
C HIS A 633 29.84 10.63 1.67
N ILE A 634 30.47 11.58 2.38
CA ILE A 634 29.85 12.20 3.57
C ILE A 634 28.53 12.88 3.18
N PHE A 635 28.55 13.65 2.10
CA PHE A 635 27.35 14.29 1.60
C PHE A 635 26.24 13.28 1.29
N ALA A 636 26.52 12.19 0.59
CA ALA A 636 25.53 11.18 0.22
C ALA A 636 24.87 10.51 1.42
N ILE A 637 25.62 10.33 2.53
CA ILE A 637 25.09 9.81 3.79
C ILE A 637 24.17 10.83 4.45
N VAL A 638 24.60 12.07 4.59
CA VAL A 638 23.81 13.13 5.22
C VAL A 638 22.58 13.47 4.39
N ALA A 639 22.71 13.54 3.06
CA ALA A 639 21.60 13.80 2.17
C ALA A 639 20.48 12.74 2.26
N PHE A 640 20.82 11.50 2.62
CA PHE A 640 19.82 10.43 2.77
C PHE A 640 18.82 10.70 3.91
N LEU A 641 19.17 11.53 4.88
CA LEU A 641 18.22 11.98 5.91
C LEU A 641 17.00 12.68 5.31
N SER A 642 17.17 13.44 4.20
CA SER A 642 16.04 14.05 3.52
C SER A 642 15.06 13.02 2.95
N VAL A 643 15.55 11.87 2.46
CA VAL A 643 14.71 10.75 2.00
C VAL A 643 13.95 10.15 3.18
N LEU A 644 14.62 9.91 4.31
CA LEU A 644 13.98 9.37 5.52
C LEU A 644 12.91 10.32 6.07
N ILE A 645 13.16 11.62 6.07
CA ILE A 645 12.17 12.63 6.48
C ILE A 645 10.98 12.61 5.51
N THR A 646 11.23 12.59 4.20
CA THR A 646 10.16 12.60 3.19
C THR A 646 9.30 11.35 3.29
N TYR A 647 9.92 10.17 3.49
CA TYR A 647 9.18 8.90 3.49
C TYR A 647 8.55 8.59 4.84
N PHE A 648 9.30 8.67 5.93
CA PHE A 648 8.81 8.35 7.28
C PHE A 648 8.34 9.59 8.06
N GLY A 649 9.14 10.64 8.08
CA GLY A 649 8.86 11.84 8.88
C GLY A 649 7.51 12.45 8.51
N VAL A 650 7.28 12.70 7.24
CA VAL A 650 6.02 13.30 6.77
C VAL A 650 4.82 12.38 6.98
N ASN A 651 4.97 11.06 6.80
CA ASN A 651 3.87 10.11 6.97
C ASN A 651 3.38 9.98 8.41
N TYR A 652 4.31 10.08 9.40
CA TYR A 652 3.97 9.83 10.81
C TYR A 652 3.77 11.10 11.65
N PHE A 653 4.31 12.25 11.20
CA PHE A 653 4.34 13.49 12.01
C PHE A 653 3.63 14.67 11.35
N SER A 654 3.19 14.56 10.09
CA SER A 654 2.52 15.66 9.39
C SER A 654 1.15 15.23 8.90
N SER A 655 0.14 16.04 9.15
CA SER A 655 -1.17 15.94 8.50
C SER A 655 -1.12 16.65 7.15
N GLY A 656 -1.63 16.03 6.09
CA GLY A 656 -1.68 16.62 4.74
C GLY A 656 -2.63 15.85 3.83
N LEU A 657 -2.85 16.38 2.63
CA LEU A 657 -3.75 15.78 1.61
C LEU A 657 -3.28 14.37 1.16
N HIS A 658 -2.03 14.04 1.38
CA HIS A 658 -1.43 12.74 1.07
C HIS A 658 -1.38 11.79 2.28
N SER A 659 -1.99 12.10 3.43
CA SER A 659 -2.07 11.22 4.58
C SER A 659 -3.26 10.26 4.43
N TYR A 660 -3.11 9.25 3.57
CA TYR A 660 -4.10 8.17 3.38
C TYR A 660 -3.89 6.99 4.35
N ALA A 661 -2.90 7.06 5.22
CA ALA A 661 -2.67 6.12 6.31
C ALA A 661 -3.25 6.74 7.58
N GLY A 662 -4.56 6.60 7.77
CA GLY A 662 -5.27 6.88 8.99
C GLY A 662 -5.49 5.61 9.77
#